data_a93dcce480bbb0e1b43e2bd7752c78b5
#
_entry.id   a93dcce480bbb0e1b43e2bd7752c78b5
#
_cell.length_a   1.000
_cell.length_b   1.000
_cell.length_c   1.000
_cell.angle_alpha   90.00
_cell.angle_beta   90.00
_cell.angle_gamma   90.00
#
_symmetry.space_group_name_H-M   'P 1'
#
loop_
_entity.id
_entity.type
_entity.pdbx_description
1 polymer ?
#
loop_
_entity_poly.entity_id
_entity_poly.type
_entity_poly.pdbx_seq_one_letter_code
_entity_poly.pdbx_strand_id
1 'polypeptide(L)'
;MNRLFSISSMLQKFLTYLFCAMVTIPSWAQTEVPDSIKAKELKEVVVTANSTILYKNKISFFPTKKEKRISNGGYNLLYNMPISVLAVNPLSKSITTNMGDGVEMFINGTPATPNEIQNIRTEDVKKVEYLEQPSDSRFNNARYALNIVVARYEKGGYTKVDGQQKFITPSGDYSLYSHYEYGKMIYDLTGGYIYDRQSHLGEHSSTTYNFPSFMMNKIDSKSGKSETHDGYATFRAKYLSDSKTIANSVGIRINRTPYRNLSGETTIISKGHEGPDEFSSHSHRNERYHSLEWDGDYFFRLKNSFDITSQFTASYMRTSQDYDYSAVEQSILNDIDEDAWNIKMNTTLRKRFKKFSFGLNVISSYNGNTIHYLGTTPSNVKVTDWYVMPRIVFNLRTGKFRINGNAGVSYEEATYNGLREVYFFPKSFISGGFNFNTKSSLTFSFEYSMFGNSLGMKSPNMIMNDNETAIKGNPGLKNFHFIAPSISYNFVPSKHATINAFSRWQYFRRPSVFVWEPMEYYDRSIIVRTYTNAGYLSNFRFGVSGTFRLLNNNLFLKGTVTQHYFKQGGLTKVNSWPVSLSTQVNFFIKDFSISAFWEKSTKNVSIFETKKWSQNYFLAISYGNGNLVATFTCRNVFNNSWRTSESIYHSLPVNYEIQNYGNANHRSFILSLSYSFSYGKKSSNRDLISKSGMPSTAIVE
;
A
#
# COMPACT_ATOMS: atom_id res chain seq x y z
N MET A 1 -19.31 -9.47 32.99
CA MET A 1 -18.31 -10.45 33.49
C MET A 1 -18.34 -11.78 32.72
N ASN A 2 -19.49 -12.34 32.36
CA ASN A 2 -19.56 -13.66 31.64
C ASN A 2 -19.08 -13.64 30.15
N ARG A 3 -18.95 -12.51 29.48
CA ARG A 3 -18.45 -12.42 28.10
C ARG A 3 -16.92 -12.43 28.00
N LEU A 4 -16.20 -12.00 29.03
CA LEU A 4 -14.73 -12.07 29.09
C LEU A 4 -14.20 -13.51 29.22
N PHE A 5 -14.96 -14.38 29.88
CA PHE A 5 -14.62 -15.83 30.00
C PHE A 5 -14.78 -16.59 28.67
N SER A 6 -15.74 -16.18 27.81
CA SER A 6 -15.97 -16.81 26.51
C SER A 6 -14.83 -16.49 25.51
N ILE A 7 -14.34 -15.27 25.49
CA ILE A 7 -13.24 -14.82 24.60
C ILE A 7 -11.92 -15.47 25.03
N SER A 8 -11.64 -15.55 26.33
CA SER A 8 -10.46 -16.24 26.87
C SER A 8 -10.45 -17.73 26.49
N SER A 9 -11.59 -18.39 26.56
CA SER A 9 -11.74 -19.82 26.18
C SER A 9 -11.57 -20.04 24.67
N MET A 10 -12.04 -19.12 23.84
CA MET A 10 -11.90 -19.20 22.39
C MET A 10 -10.45 -18.91 21.94
N LEU A 11 -9.81 -17.92 22.56
CA LEU A 11 -8.41 -17.59 22.33
C LEU A 11 -7.48 -18.72 22.78
N GLN A 12 -7.79 -19.33 23.93
CA GLN A 12 -7.05 -20.49 24.44
C GLN A 12 -7.19 -21.71 23.52
N LYS A 13 -8.40 -22.00 23.03
CA LYS A 13 -8.63 -23.06 22.03
C LYS A 13 -7.91 -22.76 20.71
N PHE A 14 -7.97 -21.54 20.22
CA PHE A 14 -7.28 -21.11 19.00
C PHE A 14 -5.76 -21.26 19.15
N LEU A 15 -5.17 -20.78 20.25
CA LEU A 15 -3.75 -20.94 20.56
C LEU A 15 -3.34 -22.41 20.73
N THR A 16 -4.20 -23.24 21.30
CA THR A 16 -3.94 -24.69 21.44
C THR A 16 -3.97 -25.37 20.07
N TYR A 17 -4.94 -25.07 19.20
CA TYR A 17 -4.97 -25.60 17.84
C TYR A 17 -3.81 -25.09 16.98
N LEU A 18 -3.41 -23.83 17.15
CA LEU A 18 -2.25 -23.25 16.47
C LEU A 18 -0.95 -23.93 16.94
N PHE A 19 -0.82 -24.19 18.24
CA PHE A 19 0.33 -24.90 18.80
C PHE A 19 0.37 -26.37 18.35
N CYS A 20 -0.77 -27.05 18.30
CA CYS A 20 -0.87 -28.41 17.76
C CYS A 20 -0.55 -28.46 16.26
N ALA A 21 -1.00 -27.48 15.48
CA ALA A 21 -0.66 -27.39 14.06
C ALA A 21 0.84 -27.12 13.81
N MET A 22 1.52 -26.43 14.73
CA MET A 22 2.97 -26.22 14.67
C MET A 22 3.79 -27.44 15.07
N VAL A 23 3.25 -28.33 15.91
CA VAL A 23 3.96 -29.50 16.45
C VAL A 23 3.79 -30.74 15.58
N THR A 24 2.76 -30.83 14.75
CA THR A 24 2.54 -31.97 13.84
C THR A 24 3.26 -31.82 12.50
N ILE A 25 4.56 -31.51 12.51
CA ILE A 25 5.41 -31.75 11.35
C ILE A 25 5.93 -33.18 11.46
N PRO A 26 5.51 -34.11 10.58
CA PRO A 26 6.03 -35.47 10.67
C PRO A 26 7.53 -35.46 10.36
N SER A 27 8.32 -35.91 11.30
CA SER A 27 9.70 -36.27 11.12
C SER A 27 9.77 -37.53 10.22
N TRP A 28 9.96 -37.35 8.92
CA TRP A 28 10.23 -38.45 8.01
C TRP A 28 11.68 -38.41 7.55
N ALA A 29 12.40 -39.34 8.16
CA ALA A 29 13.58 -40.10 7.71
C ALA A 29 14.64 -39.38 6.85
N GLN A 30 15.78 -39.30 7.45
CA GLN A 30 17.10 -39.27 6.84
C GLN A 30 17.30 -40.48 5.94
N THR A 31 17.68 -40.23 4.69
CA THR A 31 18.49 -41.14 3.91
C THR A 31 19.73 -40.35 3.50
N GLU A 32 20.86 -40.75 4.06
CA GLU A 32 22.19 -40.27 3.71
C GLU A 32 22.54 -40.72 2.30
N VAL A 33 23.02 -39.78 1.49
CA VAL A 33 23.73 -40.07 0.23
C VAL A 33 25.14 -39.54 0.38
N PRO A 34 26.15 -40.34 0.02
CA PRO A 34 27.57 -40.05 0.33
C PRO A 34 28.12 -38.88 -0.46
N ASP A 35 28.88 -38.12 0.24
CA ASP A 35 29.65 -36.97 -0.20
C ASP A 35 30.93 -37.41 -0.90
N SER A 36 31.15 -36.96 -2.12
CA SER A 36 32.52 -36.74 -2.61
C SER A 36 32.55 -36.04 -3.96
N ILE A 37 32.63 -34.74 -3.98
CA ILE A 37 33.36 -33.99 -5.01
C ILE A 37 33.94 -32.74 -4.32
N LYS A 38 35.27 -32.72 -4.17
CA LYS A 38 36.01 -31.52 -3.72
C LYS A 38 35.80 -30.39 -4.71
N ALA A 39 35.05 -29.39 -4.30
CA ALA A 39 34.89 -28.15 -5.04
C ALA A 39 36.18 -27.33 -4.98
N LYS A 40 36.80 -27.13 -6.12
CA LYS A 40 37.93 -26.22 -6.31
C LYS A 40 37.41 -24.80 -6.11
N GLU A 41 37.91 -24.09 -5.11
CA GLU A 41 37.60 -22.66 -4.90
C GLU A 41 38.10 -21.87 -6.13
N LEU A 42 37.17 -21.44 -6.95
CA LEU A 42 37.44 -20.41 -7.95
C LEU A 42 37.43 -19.06 -7.25
N LYS A 43 38.54 -18.32 -7.34
CA LYS A 43 38.64 -16.93 -6.88
C LYS A 43 37.46 -16.16 -7.41
N GLU A 44 36.83 -15.39 -6.52
CA GLU A 44 35.72 -14.47 -6.81
C GLU A 44 36.18 -13.49 -7.90
N VAL A 45 35.73 -13.73 -9.14
CA VAL A 45 35.89 -12.74 -10.21
C VAL A 45 34.94 -11.62 -9.85
N VAL A 46 35.48 -10.52 -9.36
CA VAL A 46 34.78 -9.27 -9.21
C VAL A 46 34.46 -8.75 -10.62
N VAL A 47 33.38 -9.26 -11.18
CA VAL A 47 32.78 -8.64 -12.37
C VAL A 47 32.34 -7.26 -11.93
N THR A 48 32.93 -6.21 -12.47
CA THR A 48 32.40 -4.84 -12.43
C THR A 48 31.10 -4.87 -13.22
N ALA A 49 30.06 -5.44 -12.57
CA ALA A 49 28.78 -5.70 -13.18
C ALA A 49 28.14 -4.39 -13.61
N ASN A 50 27.55 -4.41 -14.78
CA ASN A 50 26.64 -3.37 -15.23
C ASN A 50 25.63 -3.09 -14.12
N SER A 51 25.46 -1.83 -13.73
CA SER A 51 24.56 -1.45 -12.63
C SER A 51 23.09 -1.79 -12.92
N THR A 52 22.76 -2.05 -14.19
CA THR A 52 21.40 -2.41 -14.63
C THR A 52 21.49 -3.33 -15.83
N ILE A 53 20.77 -4.44 -15.78
CA ILE A 53 20.69 -5.44 -16.87
C ILE A 53 19.22 -5.71 -17.17
N LEU A 54 18.84 -5.52 -18.44
CA LEU A 54 17.53 -5.92 -18.95
C LEU A 54 17.65 -7.32 -19.56
N TYR A 55 16.93 -8.29 -19.01
CA TYR A 55 16.90 -9.65 -19.53
C TYR A 55 15.47 -10.18 -19.55
N LYS A 56 14.93 -10.38 -20.75
CA LYS A 56 13.55 -10.84 -20.96
C LYS A 56 12.54 -9.89 -20.29
N ASN A 57 11.80 -10.35 -19.28
CA ASN A 57 10.81 -9.56 -18.52
C ASN A 57 11.36 -9.05 -17.19
N LYS A 58 12.65 -9.07 -17.01
CA LYS A 58 13.29 -8.75 -15.76
C LYS A 58 14.32 -7.66 -15.96
N ILE A 59 14.26 -6.64 -15.13
CA ILE A 59 15.30 -5.63 -14.99
C ILE A 59 16.02 -5.93 -13.68
N SER A 60 17.30 -6.22 -13.75
CA SER A 60 18.13 -6.46 -12.57
C SER A 60 18.98 -5.23 -12.29
N PHE A 61 18.89 -4.72 -11.07
CA PHE A 61 19.64 -3.59 -10.57
C PHE A 61 20.63 -4.07 -9.51
N PHE A 62 21.88 -3.65 -9.63
CA PHE A 62 22.94 -4.03 -8.69
C PHE A 62 23.31 -2.80 -7.85
N PRO A 63 23.05 -2.84 -6.52
CA PRO A 63 23.40 -1.75 -5.65
C PRO A 63 24.91 -1.63 -5.49
N THR A 64 25.41 -0.41 -5.52
CA THR A 64 26.83 -0.11 -5.23
C THR A 64 27.10 -0.21 -3.73
N LYS A 65 28.38 -0.37 -3.35
CA LYS A 65 28.79 -0.34 -1.93
C LYS A 65 28.34 0.94 -1.21
N LYS A 66 28.38 2.08 -1.93
CA LYS A 66 27.94 3.37 -1.38
C LYS A 66 26.46 3.40 -1.08
N GLU A 67 25.63 2.99 -2.07
CA GLU A 67 24.17 2.91 -1.90
C GLU A 67 23.77 2.00 -0.73
N LYS A 68 24.42 0.83 -0.58
CA LYS A 68 24.19 -0.08 0.54
C LYS A 68 24.53 0.55 1.89
N ARG A 69 25.71 1.16 1.96
CA ARG A 69 26.27 1.66 3.22
C ARG A 69 25.46 2.78 3.85
N ILE A 70 24.86 3.66 3.02
CA ILE A 70 24.08 4.81 3.49
C ILE A 70 22.58 4.51 3.63
N SER A 71 22.14 3.31 3.30
CA SER A 71 20.72 2.94 3.32
C SER A 71 20.40 2.18 4.61
N ASN A 72 19.40 2.66 5.35
CA ASN A 72 18.98 2.04 6.61
C ASN A 72 18.00 0.87 6.41
N GLY A 73 17.66 0.48 5.19
CA GLY A 73 16.74 -0.62 4.89
C GLY A 73 16.35 -0.67 3.43
N GLY A 74 15.44 -1.58 3.08
CA GLY A 74 15.07 -1.84 1.69
C GLY A 74 14.47 -0.63 0.98
N TYR A 75 13.56 0.12 1.61
CA TYR A 75 12.95 1.30 0.99
C TYR A 75 13.98 2.38 0.68
N ASN A 76 14.90 2.67 1.59
CA ASN A 76 15.98 3.62 1.36
C ASN A 76 16.97 3.13 0.32
N LEU A 77 17.28 1.83 0.30
CA LEU A 77 18.13 1.26 -0.74
C LEU A 77 17.50 1.44 -2.12
N LEU A 78 16.22 1.08 -2.28
CA LEU A 78 15.49 1.23 -3.53
C LEU A 78 15.39 2.68 -3.99
N TYR A 79 15.23 3.61 -3.03
CA TYR A 79 15.23 5.04 -3.29
C TYR A 79 16.58 5.52 -3.84
N ASN A 80 17.69 5.00 -3.30
CA ASN A 80 19.05 5.36 -3.71
C ASN A 80 19.52 4.67 -5.00
N MET A 81 18.78 3.69 -5.51
CA MET A 81 19.12 2.92 -6.71
C MET A 81 18.51 3.50 -8.00
N PRO A 82 19.11 3.26 -9.19
CA PRO A 82 18.66 3.80 -10.47
C PRO A 82 17.43 3.07 -11.03
N ILE A 83 16.34 3.01 -10.28
CA ILE A 83 15.12 2.30 -10.66
C ILE A 83 14.15 3.29 -11.29
N SER A 84 14.19 3.43 -12.62
CA SER A 84 13.33 4.37 -13.37
C SER A 84 11.86 3.91 -13.45
N VAL A 85 11.59 2.62 -13.28
CA VAL A 85 10.24 2.03 -13.41
C VAL A 85 9.37 2.17 -12.16
N LEU A 86 9.95 2.58 -11.04
CA LEU A 86 9.27 2.66 -9.75
C LEU A 86 9.26 4.08 -9.20
N ALA A 87 8.15 4.43 -8.54
CA ALA A 87 8.05 5.53 -7.60
C ALA A 87 8.25 4.97 -6.18
N VAL A 88 9.34 5.34 -5.53
CA VAL A 88 9.71 4.91 -4.18
C VAL A 88 9.67 6.10 -3.24
N ASN A 89 8.91 6.00 -2.16
CA ASN A 89 8.89 7.00 -1.10
C ASN A 89 9.39 6.38 0.22
N PRO A 90 10.61 6.69 0.65
CA PRO A 90 11.19 6.10 1.85
C PRO A 90 10.54 6.62 3.15
N LEU A 91 9.94 7.81 3.13
CA LEU A 91 9.29 8.40 4.30
C LEU A 91 7.93 7.76 4.59
N SER A 92 7.15 7.47 3.54
CA SER A 92 5.87 6.76 3.66
C SER A 92 6.00 5.24 3.52
N LYS A 93 7.22 4.71 3.29
CA LYS A 93 7.51 3.29 3.10
C LYS A 93 6.64 2.66 1.99
N SER A 94 6.47 3.39 0.87
CA SER A 94 5.60 2.97 -0.24
C SER A 94 6.36 2.82 -1.54
N ILE A 95 5.92 1.85 -2.34
CA ILE A 95 6.48 1.55 -3.67
C ILE A 95 5.31 1.31 -4.63
N THR A 96 5.33 2.03 -5.74
CA THR A 96 4.38 1.83 -6.85
C THR A 96 5.14 1.86 -8.18
N THR A 97 4.51 1.38 -9.23
CA THR A 97 4.98 1.69 -10.58
C THR A 97 4.75 3.19 -10.89
N ASN A 98 5.40 3.73 -11.91
CA ASN A 98 5.13 5.10 -12.36
C ASN A 98 3.68 5.30 -12.84
N MET A 99 2.99 4.21 -13.19
CA MET A 99 1.55 4.20 -13.53
C MET A 99 0.64 4.18 -12.30
N GLY A 100 1.21 4.10 -11.09
CA GLY A 100 0.46 4.08 -9.82
C GLY A 100 -0.07 2.69 -9.43
N ASP A 101 0.37 1.61 -10.12
CA ASP A 101 0.02 0.24 -9.72
C ASP A 101 0.85 -0.19 -8.51
N GLY A 102 0.25 -1.01 -7.65
CA GLY A 102 0.97 -1.68 -6.56
C GLY A 102 2.03 -2.66 -7.09
N VAL A 103 3.10 -2.79 -6.33
CA VAL A 103 4.19 -3.72 -6.61
C VAL A 103 4.28 -4.72 -5.47
N GLU A 104 4.16 -6.01 -5.79
CA GLU A 104 4.30 -7.08 -4.80
C GLU A 104 5.78 -7.29 -4.49
N MET A 105 6.09 -7.38 -3.20
CA MET A 105 7.47 -7.45 -2.70
C MET A 105 7.86 -8.87 -2.35
N PHE A 106 9.08 -9.24 -2.73
CA PHE A 106 9.65 -10.57 -2.48
C PHE A 106 11.08 -10.45 -1.96
N ILE A 107 11.47 -11.38 -1.08
CA ILE A 107 12.86 -11.60 -0.67
C ILE A 107 13.23 -13.03 -1.05
N ASN A 108 14.27 -13.18 -1.89
CA ASN A 108 14.71 -14.48 -2.42
C ASN A 108 13.57 -15.32 -3.03
N GLY A 109 12.59 -14.65 -3.68
CA GLY A 109 11.42 -15.28 -4.31
C GLY A 109 10.31 -15.72 -3.36
N THR A 110 10.36 -15.35 -2.09
CA THR A 110 9.29 -15.54 -1.10
C THR A 110 8.59 -14.23 -0.85
N PRO A 111 7.24 -14.17 -0.80
CA PRO A 111 6.50 -12.96 -0.47
C PRO A 111 7.02 -12.34 0.83
N ALA A 112 7.20 -11.02 0.82
CA ALA A 112 7.77 -10.27 1.93
C ALA A 112 6.81 -9.22 2.46
N THR A 113 6.76 -9.08 3.77
CA THR A 113 5.98 -8.04 4.43
C THR A 113 6.66 -6.67 4.32
N PRO A 114 5.94 -5.56 4.43
CA PRO A 114 6.55 -4.23 4.48
C PRO A 114 7.62 -4.08 5.57
N ASN A 115 7.41 -4.71 6.71
CA ASN A 115 8.37 -4.71 7.82
C ASN A 115 9.66 -5.46 7.47
N GLU A 116 9.57 -6.60 6.78
CA GLU A 116 10.76 -7.31 6.31
C GLU A 116 11.56 -6.47 5.32
N ILE A 117 10.88 -5.80 4.37
CA ILE A 117 11.54 -4.89 3.41
C ILE A 117 12.21 -3.72 4.12
N GLN A 118 11.53 -3.08 5.07
CA GLN A 118 12.09 -1.98 5.87
C GLN A 118 13.37 -2.40 6.60
N ASN A 119 13.36 -3.63 7.10
CA ASN A 119 14.41 -4.11 8.00
C ASN A 119 15.50 -4.95 7.32
N ILE A 120 15.49 -5.10 5.99
CA ILE A 120 16.57 -5.76 5.27
C ILE A 120 17.92 -5.13 5.65
N ARG A 121 18.88 -5.96 6.00
CA ARG A 121 20.26 -5.54 6.12
C ARG A 121 20.84 -5.29 4.72
N THR A 122 21.05 -4.02 4.38
CA THR A 122 21.40 -3.60 3.00
C THR A 122 22.73 -4.14 2.51
N GLU A 123 23.69 -4.39 3.41
CA GLU A 123 24.97 -5.02 3.08
C GLU A 123 24.80 -6.44 2.50
N ASP A 124 23.72 -7.15 2.86
CA ASP A 124 23.43 -8.50 2.39
C ASP A 124 22.73 -8.51 1.03
N VAL A 125 22.25 -7.36 0.53
CA VAL A 125 21.59 -7.27 -0.76
C VAL A 125 22.58 -7.47 -1.89
N LYS A 126 22.34 -8.47 -2.73
CA LYS A 126 23.15 -8.76 -3.93
C LYS A 126 22.62 -8.03 -5.15
N LYS A 127 21.33 -8.05 -5.37
CA LYS A 127 20.63 -7.40 -6.49
C LYS A 127 19.16 -7.17 -6.15
N VAL A 128 18.53 -6.31 -6.93
CA VAL A 128 17.07 -6.09 -6.95
C VAL A 128 16.57 -6.44 -8.34
N GLU A 129 15.51 -7.21 -8.43
CA GLU A 129 14.91 -7.66 -9.68
C GLU A 129 13.48 -7.12 -9.79
N TYR A 130 13.25 -6.28 -10.77
CA TYR A 130 11.90 -5.87 -11.15
C TYR A 130 11.39 -6.78 -12.25
N LEU A 131 10.22 -7.36 -12.03
CA LEU A 131 9.60 -8.31 -12.95
C LEU A 131 8.21 -7.80 -13.32
N GLU A 132 7.98 -7.65 -14.61
CA GLU A 132 6.65 -7.41 -15.15
C GLU A 132 6.05 -8.76 -15.51
N GLN A 133 4.99 -9.12 -14.79
CA GLN A 133 4.21 -10.35 -14.96
C GLN A 133 5.11 -11.60 -14.98
N PRO A 134 5.70 -11.94 -13.85
CA PRO A 134 6.58 -13.08 -13.75
C PRO A 134 5.85 -14.39 -14.10
N SER A 135 6.51 -15.22 -14.88
CA SER A 135 5.99 -16.56 -15.23
C SER A 135 6.32 -17.64 -14.17
N ASP A 136 7.19 -17.32 -13.21
CA ASP A 136 7.52 -18.23 -12.12
C ASP A 136 6.40 -18.23 -11.08
N SER A 137 5.92 -19.42 -10.76
CA SER A 137 4.78 -19.62 -9.86
C SER A 137 5.02 -19.05 -8.44
N ARG A 138 6.28 -18.92 -8.01
CA ARG A 138 6.63 -18.32 -6.71
C ARG A 138 6.15 -16.89 -6.55
N PHE A 139 6.00 -16.16 -7.65
CA PHE A 139 5.47 -14.79 -7.65
C PHE A 139 3.94 -14.71 -7.72
N ASN A 140 3.25 -15.83 -7.52
CA ASN A 140 1.80 -15.95 -7.35
C ASN A 140 0.94 -15.07 -8.27
N ASN A 141 1.26 -15.05 -9.57
CA ASN A 141 0.58 -14.24 -10.58
C ASN A 141 0.64 -12.71 -10.35
N ALA A 142 1.62 -12.22 -9.59
CA ALA A 142 1.86 -10.80 -9.41
C ALA A 142 1.90 -10.08 -10.77
N ARG A 143 1.22 -8.95 -10.89
CA ARG A 143 1.30 -8.11 -12.09
C ARG A 143 2.67 -7.44 -12.19
N TYR A 144 3.14 -6.91 -11.08
CA TYR A 144 4.46 -6.34 -10.90
C TYR A 144 5.08 -6.89 -9.63
N ALA A 145 6.26 -7.48 -9.75
CA ALA A 145 6.99 -8.02 -8.61
C ALA A 145 8.37 -7.35 -8.47
N LEU A 146 8.75 -7.05 -7.25
CA LEU A 146 10.09 -6.61 -6.91
C LEU A 146 10.72 -7.62 -5.97
N ASN A 147 11.74 -8.34 -6.46
CA ASN A 147 12.44 -9.37 -5.72
C ASN A 147 13.82 -8.86 -5.26
N ILE A 148 13.98 -8.71 -3.96
CA ILE A 148 15.26 -8.35 -3.36
C ILE A 148 16.02 -9.63 -3.06
N VAL A 149 17.14 -9.84 -3.75
CA VAL A 149 18.01 -11.01 -3.56
C VAL A 149 19.06 -10.68 -2.52
N VAL A 150 19.00 -11.38 -1.40
CA VAL A 150 19.92 -11.20 -0.27
C VAL A 150 20.82 -12.43 -0.06
N ALA A 151 21.96 -12.23 0.58
CA ALA A 151 22.79 -13.33 1.07
C ALA A 151 22.02 -14.15 2.12
N ARG A 152 22.24 -15.47 2.15
CA ARG A 152 21.67 -16.39 3.12
C ARG A 152 22.69 -16.67 4.23
N TYR A 153 22.19 -17.05 5.41
CA TYR A 153 23.00 -17.55 6.49
C TYR A 153 22.89 -19.10 6.54
N GLU A 154 23.98 -19.76 6.84
CA GLU A 154 24.00 -21.20 7.14
C GLU A 154 23.46 -21.43 8.56
N LYS A 155 23.99 -20.62 9.50
CA LYS A 155 23.54 -20.52 10.89
C LYS A 155 23.85 -19.12 11.39
N GLY A 156 22.82 -18.35 11.75
CA GLY A 156 22.99 -16.99 12.24
C GLY A 156 21.99 -16.03 11.61
N GLY A 157 22.29 -14.76 11.61
CA GLY A 157 21.39 -13.73 11.12
C GLY A 157 21.83 -12.34 11.50
N TYR A 158 20.88 -11.49 11.76
CA TYR A 158 21.13 -10.12 12.22
C TYR A 158 19.97 -9.60 13.06
N THR A 159 20.29 -8.63 13.92
CA THR A 159 19.30 -7.85 14.65
C THR A 159 19.50 -6.38 14.29
N LYS A 160 18.41 -5.66 14.16
CA LYS A 160 18.37 -4.26 13.75
C LYS A 160 17.45 -3.48 14.65
N VAL A 161 17.91 -2.29 15.05
CA VAL A 161 17.14 -1.29 15.80
C VAL A 161 17.05 -0.04 14.94
N ASP A 162 15.84 0.42 14.68
CA ASP A 162 15.57 1.67 13.97
C ASP A 162 14.84 2.65 14.89
N GLY A 163 15.22 3.92 14.82
CA GLY A 163 14.52 5.01 15.47
C GLY A 163 14.45 6.22 14.56
N GLN A 164 13.27 6.81 14.45
CA GLN A 164 13.04 8.07 13.75
C GLN A 164 12.28 9.02 14.65
N GLN A 165 12.81 10.24 14.83
CA GLN A 165 12.22 11.29 15.65
C GLN A 165 12.07 12.58 14.84
N LYS A 166 10.86 13.17 14.85
CA LYS A 166 10.59 14.53 14.38
C LYS A 166 10.61 15.50 15.56
N PHE A 167 11.14 16.72 15.36
CA PHE A 167 11.36 17.66 16.45
C PHE A 167 10.35 18.80 16.54
N ILE A 168 9.94 19.43 15.45
CA ILE A 168 8.99 20.56 15.51
C ILE A 168 7.57 20.06 15.79
N THR A 169 7.22 18.94 15.19
CA THR A 169 5.96 18.26 15.41
C THR A 169 6.28 16.89 15.98
N PRO A 170 6.22 16.73 17.32
CA PRO A 170 6.70 15.52 17.96
C PRO A 170 5.98 14.28 17.43
N SER A 171 6.70 13.46 16.67
CA SER A 171 6.26 12.14 16.26
C SER A 171 7.47 11.22 16.12
N GLY A 172 7.29 9.94 16.43
CA GLY A 172 8.35 8.95 16.42
C GLY A 172 7.90 7.63 15.82
N ASP A 173 8.86 6.90 15.24
CA ASP A 173 8.70 5.55 14.71
C ASP A 173 9.91 4.74 15.14
N TYR A 174 9.71 3.76 16.01
CA TYR A 174 10.76 2.94 16.60
C TYR A 174 10.47 1.49 16.34
N SER A 175 11.47 0.73 15.92
CA SER A 175 11.29 -0.70 15.65
C SER A 175 12.53 -1.51 16.01
N LEU A 176 12.27 -2.75 16.40
CA LEU A 176 13.24 -3.82 16.58
C LEU A 176 12.90 -4.93 15.60
N TYR A 177 13.88 -5.43 14.89
CA TYR A 177 13.77 -6.56 14.00
C TYR A 177 14.89 -7.55 14.24
N SER A 178 14.56 -8.84 14.32
CA SER A 178 15.54 -9.91 14.43
C SER A 178 15.26 -10.97 13.37
N HIS A 179 16.29 -11.31 12.60
CA HIS A 179 16.29 -12.31 11.56
C HIS A 179 17.28 -13.42 11.93
N TYR A 180 16.81 -14.65 11.97
CA TYR A 180 17.65 -15.82 12.25
C TYR A 180 17.39 -16.93 11.26
N GLU A 181 18.47 -17.45 10.67
CA GLU A 181 18.44 -18.58 9.75
C GLU A 181 19.19 -19.79 10.35
N TYR A 182 18.60 -20.95 10.21
CA TYR A 182 19.24 -22.24 10.53
C TYR A 182 18.86 -23.28 9.48
N GLY A 183 19.82 -23.63 8.63
CA GLY A 183 19.60 -24.56 7.52
C GLY A 183 18.50 -24.06 6.58
N LYS A 184 17.35 -24.72 6.58
CA LYS A 184 16.19 -24.37 5.74
C LYS A 184 15.15 -23.51 6.44
N MET A 185 15.30 -23.28 7.75
CA MET A 185 14.39 -22.50 8.56
C MET A 185 14.85 -21.04 8.68
N ILE A 186 13.89 -20.14 8.63
CA ILE A 186 14.08 -18.71 8.87
C ILE A 186 13.04 -18.28 9.87
N TYR A 187 13.48 -17.50 10.85
CA TYR A 187 12.63 -16.90 11.86
C TYR A 187 12.83 -15.39 11.86
N ASP A 188 11.73 -14.66 11.75
CA ASP A 188 11.70 -13.21 11.77
C ASP A 188 10.82 -12.75 12.95
N LEU A 189 11.35 -11.87 13.79
CA LEU A 189 10.60 -11.20 14.85
C LEU A 189 10.67 -9.70 14.61
N THR A 190 9.53 -9.06 14.59
CA THR A 190 9.41 -7.60 14.45
C THR A 190 8.57 -7.06 15.59
N GLY A 191 8.98 -5.97 16.19
CA GLY A 191 8.18 -5.17 17.11
C GLY A 191 8.40 -3.70 16.86
N GLY A 192 7.39 -2.88 17.05
CA GLY A 192 7.53 -1.44 16.84
C GLY A 192 6.47 -0.64 17.57
N TYR A 193 6.77 0.64 17.69
CA TYR A 193 5.92 1.64 18.31
C TYR A 193 6.01 2.95 17.53
N ILE A 194 4.85 3.47 17.14
CA ILE A 194 4.71 4.71 16.42
C ILE A 194 3.84 5.64 17.25
N TYR A 195 4.27 6.89 17.41
CA TYR A 195 3.39 7.92 17.93
C TYR A 195 3.39 9.14 17.01
N ASP A 196 2.25 9.79 16.89
CA ASP A 196 2.09 11.04 16.13
C ASP A 196 1.26 12.03 16.94
N ARG A 197 1.84 13.20 17.18
CA ARG A 197 1.19 14.29 17.89
C ARG A 197 1.00 15.47 16.96
N GLN A 198 -0.25 15.84 16.72
CA GLN A 198 -0.62 16.97 15.89
C GLN A 198 -1.12 18.11 16.78
N SER A 199 -0.37 19.20 16.83
CA SER A 199 -0.69 20.38 17.65
C SER A 199 -1.39 21.51 16.89
N HIS A 200 -1.41 21.42 15.54
CA HIS A 200 -1.97 22.44 14.66
C HIS A 200 -2.95 21.78 13.67
N LEU A 201 -3.75 20.86 14.19
CA LEU A 201 -4.88 20.32 13.44
C LEU A 201 -5.92 21.43 13.27
N GLY A 202 -6.52 21.54 12.10
CA GLY A 202 -7.55 22.54 11.90
C GLY A 202 -8.22 22.44 10.53
N GLU A 203 -9.33 23.15 10.45
CA GLU A 203 -10.14 23.29 9.26
C GLU A 203 -10.70 24.70 9.19
N HIS A 204 -10.57 25.32 8.04
CA HIS A 204 -11.34 26.51 7.71
C HIS A 204 -12.17 26.17 6.48
N SER A 205 -13.50 26.27 6.63
CA SER A 205 -14.42 25.96 5.54
C SER A 205 -15.48 27.05 5.37
N SER A 206 -15.84 27.28 4.11
CA SER A 206 -16.99 28.08 3.73
C SER A 206 -17.88 27.21 2.87
N THR A 207 -19.09 26.95 3.34
CA THR A 207 -20.03 26.02 2.69
C THR A 207 -21.35 26.72 2.47
N THR A 208 -21.82 26.72 1.23
CA THR A 208 -23.16 27.17 0.86
C THR A 208 -24.06 25.96 0.67
N TYR A 209 -25.13 25.89 1.42
CA TYR A 209 -26.18 24.89 1.29
C TYR A 209 -27.41 25.55 0.63
N ASN A 210 -27.84 24.96 -0.48
CA ASN A 210 -29.07 25.41 -1.18
C ASN A 210 -30.20 24.43 -0.86
N PHE A 211 -31.01 24.78 0.10
CA PHE A 211 -32.26 24.08 0.40
C PHE A 211 -33.37 24.49 -0.58
N PRO A 212 -34.43 23.73 -0.74
CA PRO A 212 -35.52 24.07 -1.64
C PRO A 212 -36.18 25.41 -1.34
N SER A 213 -36.26 25.81 -0.04
CA SER A 213 -36.94 26.99 0.44
C SER A 213 -36.03 28.18 0.81
N PHE A 214 -34.74 27.91 1.08
CA PHE A 214 -33.77 28.92 1.51
C PHE A 214 -32.33 28.55 1.18
N MET A 215 -31.43 29.49 1.33
CA MET A 215 -29.98 29.31 1.18
C MET A 215 -29.32 29.62 2.51
N MET A 216 -28.35 28.77 2.89
CA MET A 216 -27.57 28.93 4.11
C MET A 216 -26.07 28.90 3.79
N ASN A 217 -25.34 29.89 4.29
CA ASN A 217 -23.88 29.89 4.26
C ASN A 217 -23.36 29.56 5.66
N LYS A 218 -22.53 28.55 5.77
CA LYS A 218 -21.87 28.12 6.99
C LYS A 218 -20.35 28.33 6.84
N ILE A 219 -19.79 29.09 7.75
CA ILE A 219 -18.35 29.35 7.84
C ILE A 219 -17.85 28.72 9.13
N ASP A 220 -17.01 27.72 9.02
CA ASP A 220 -16.35 27.07 10.15
C ASP A 220 -14.87 27.46 10.20
N SER A 221 -14.39 27.84 11.38
CA SER A 221 -12.98 28.05 11.66
C SER A 221 -12.59 27.26 12.90
N LYS A 222 -12.09 26.06 12.69
CA LYS A 222 -11.78 25.09 13.74
C LYS A 222 -10.29 24.85 13.86
N SER A 223 -9.82 24.75 15.10
CA SER A 223 -8.44 24.37 15.44
C SER A 223 -8.42 23.31 16.51
N GLY A 224 -7.33 22.55 16.59
CA GLY A 224 -7.29 21.49 17.57
C GLY A 224 -6.01 20.70 17.63
N LYS A 225 -6.10 19.58 18.33
CA LYS A 225 -4.98 18.67 18.60
C LYS A 225 -5.42 17.23 18.46
N SER A 226 -4.49 16.37 18.09
CA SER A 226 -4.68 14.92 18.05
C SER A 226 -3.40 14.22 18.49
N GLU A 227 -3.56 13.06 19.09
CA GLU A 227 -2.44 12.18 19.43
C GLU A 227 -2.80 10.74 19.09
N THR A 228 -1.88 10.00 18.47
CA THR A 228 -2.06 8.62 18.08
C THR A 228 -0.88 7.79 18.52
N HIS A 229 -1.15 6.61 19.06
CA HIS A 229 -0.19 5.61 19.49
C HIS A 229 -0.47 4.30 18.79
N ASP A 230 0.54 3.66 18.23
CA ASP A 230 0.41 2.43 17.46
C ASP A 230 1.54 1.47 17.82
N GLY A 231 1.21 0.39 18.47
CA GLY A 231 2.12 -0.69 18.84
C GLY A 231 1.83 -1.95 18.04
N TYR A 232 2.86 -2.63 17.57
CA TYR A 232 2.71 -3.88 16.84
C TYR A 232 3.82 -4.87 17.13
N ALA A 233 3.50 -6.15 17.00
CA ALA A 233 4.49 -7.23 17.02
C ALA A 233 4.09 -8.30 16.01
N THR A 234 5.07 -8.88 15.31
CA THR A 234 4.87 -9.94 14.33
C THR A 234 5.98 -10.98 14.45
N PHE A 235 5.60 -12.24 14.51
CA PHE A 235 6.51 -13.37 14.41
C PHE A 235 6.23 -14.12 13.11
N ARG A 236 7.28 -14.45 12.36
CA ARG A 236 7.19 -15.21 11.12
C ARG A 236 8.19 -16.35 11.08
N ALA A 237 7.73 -17.54 10.74
CA ALA A 237 8.56 -18.72 10.51
C ALA A 237 8.44 -19.18 9.06
N LYS A 238 9.59 -19.46 8.42
CA LYS A 238 9.65 -19.88 7.00
C LYS A 238 10.50 -21.14 6.87
N TYR A 239 10.02 -22.10 6.11
CA TYR A 239 10.77 -23.24 5.61
C TYR A 239 11.00 -23.07 4.13
N LEU A 240 12.26 -23.07 3.68
CA LEU A 240 12.64 -22.86 2.30
C LEU A 240 13.44 -24.05 1.77
N SER A 241 12.99 -24.60 0.64
CA SER A 241 13.74 -25.58 -0.16
C SER A 241 13.51 -25.34 -1.65
N ASP A 242 14.20 -26.07 -2.52
CA ASP A 242 14.07 -25.96 -3.98
C ASP A 242 12.65 -26.25 -4.48
N SER A 243 11.91 -27.09 -3.77
CA SER A 243 10.57 -27.55 -4.16
C SER A 243 9.46 -27.07 -3.25
N LYS A 244 9.77 -26.49 -2.10
CA LYS A 244 8.78 -26.10 -1.10
C LYS A 244 9.15 -24.78 -0.44
N THR A 245 8.16 -23.91 -0.31
CA THR A 245 8.17 -22.75 0.58
C THR A 245 6.95 -22.83 1.46
N ILE A 246 7.14 -22.76 2.77
CA ILE A 246 6.07 -22.68 3.76
C ILE A 246 6.43 -21.51 4.67
N ALA A 247 5.63 -20.47 4.67
CA ALA A 247 5.83 -19.31 5.54
C ALA A 247 4.53 -19.03 6.28
N ASN A 248 4.61 -18.85 7.59
CA ASN A 248 3.49 -18.46 8.43
C ASN A 248 3.93 -17.28 9.29
N SER A 249 3.04 -16.30 9.44
CA SER A 249 3.23 -15.17 10.35
C SER A 249 2.00 -14.95 11.22
N VAL A 250 2.23 -14.54 12.45
CA VAL A 250 1.18 -14.07 13.37
C VAL A 250 1.57 -12.69 13.84
N GLY A 251 0.65 -11.76 13.70
CA GLY A 251 0.83 -10.35 14.06
C GLY A 251 -0.27 -9.88 15.00
N ILE A 252 0.12 -9.02 15.94
CA ILE A 252 -0.81 -8.26 16.78
C ILE A 252 -0.54 -6.78 16.58
N ARG A 253 -1.60 -5.97 16.62
CA ARG A 253 -1.50 -4.52 16.57
C ARG A 253 -2.51 -3.89 17.51
N ILE A 254 -2.06 -2.86 18.21
CA ILE A 254 -2.87 -2.05 19.13
C ILE A 254 -2.68 -0.61 18.70
N ASN A 255 -3.77 0.02 18.29
CA ASN A 255 -3.78 1.43 17.97
C ASN A 255 -4.73 2.17 18.90
N ARG A 256 -4.33 3.35 19.32
CA ARG A 256 -5.12 4.22 20.16
C ARG A 256 -4.93 5.67 19.75
N THR A 257 -6.03 6.36 19.46
CA THR A 257 -6.12 7.80 19.33
C THR A 257 -6.92 8.33 20.54
N PRO A 258 -6.26 8.62 21.67
CA PRO A 258 -6.95 8.94 22.92
C PRO A 258 -7.78 10.22 22.81
N TYR A 259 -7.37 11.11 21.91
CA TYR A 259 -8.15 12.30 21.60
C TYR A 259 -7.82 12.84 20.21
N ARG A 260 -8.85 13.33 19.56
CA ARG A 260 -8.79 14.26 18.44
C ARG A 260 -9.84 15.34 18.70
N ASN A 261 -9.38 16.48 19.17
CA ASN A 261 -10.25 17.60 19.55
C ASN A 261 -10.17 18.67 18.49
N LEU A 262 -11.32 19.18 18.08
CA LEU A 262 -11.44 20.37 17.24
C LEU A 262 -12.46 21.30 17.91
N SER A 263 -12.08 22.53 18.09
CA SER A 263 -12.94 23.59 18.64
C SER A 263 -12.81 24.83 17.80
N GLY A 264 -13.87 25.59 17.67
CA GLY A 264 -13.84 26.81 16.90
C GLY A 264 -15.19 27.49 16.80
N GLU A 265 -15.21 28.48 15.96
CA GLU A 265 -16.38 29.30 15.71
C GLU A 265 -17.07 28.88 14.41
N THR A 266 -18.38 28.85 14.45
CA THR A 266 -19.24 28.61 13.32
C THR A 266 -20.15 29.83 13.17
N THR A 267 -20.16 30.40 11.97
CA THR A 267 -21.07 31.49 11.59
C THR A 267 -22.02 30.94 10.55
N ILE A 268 -23.34 31.08 10.82
CA ILE A 268 -24.39 30.72 9.87
C ILE A 268 -25.10 32.01 9.41
N ILE A 269 -25.20 32.16 8.10
CA ILE A 269 -25.89 33.24 7.44
C ILE A 269 -27.02 32.65 6.60
N SER A 270 -28.25 32.77 7.03
CA SER A 270 -29.43 32.28 6.31
C SER A 270 -30.15 33.44 5.62
N LYS A 271 -30.48 33.26 4.33
CA LYS A 271 -31.25 34.26 3.59
C LYS A 271 -32.68 34.37 4.17
N GLY A 272 -33.03 35.55 4.68
CA GLY A 272 -34.31 35.78 5.32
C GLY A 272 -34.27 35.84 6.87
N HIS A 273 -33.11 35.62 7.50
CA HIS A 273 -32.88 35.88 8.91
C HIS A 273 -32.20 37.22 9.12
N GLU A 274 -32.54 37.93 10.19
CA GLU A 274 -31.89 39.18 10.56
C GLU A 274 -30.58 38.90 11.29
N GLY A 275 -29.45 39.00 10.56
CA GLY A 275 -28.11 38.86 11.08
C GLY A 275 -27.51 37.44 11.00
N PRO A 276 -26.19 37.29 11.21
CA PRO A 276 -25.53 36.02 11.32
C PRO A 276 -25.76 35.39 12.69
N ASP A 277 -25.99 34.07 12.72
CA ASP A 277 -25.91 33.26 13.92
C ASP A 277 -24.45 32.82 14.15
N GLU A 278 -23.86 33.24 15.25
CA GLU A 278 -22.48 32.89 15.62
C GLU A 278 -22.49 32.04 16.88
N PHE A 279 -21.80 30.91 16.81
CA PHE A 279 -21.69 30.02 17.95
C PHE A 279 -20.37 29.25 17.94
N SER A 280 -19.92 28.86 19.13
CA SER A 280 -18.80 27.96 19.30
C SER A 280 -19.22 26.52 19.13
N SER A 281 -18.39 25.74 18.43
CA SER A 281 -18.56 24.30 18.30
C SER A 281 -17.33 23.55 18.80
N HIS A 282 -17.57 22.38 19.35
CA HIS A 282 -16.53 21.49 19.83
C HIS A 282 -16.79 20.08 19.33
N SER A 283 -15.74 19.39 18.87
CA SER A 283 -15.81 17.96 18.59
C SER A 283 -14.67 17.23 19.27
N HIS A 284 -15.00 16.12 19.86
CA HIS A 284 -14.07 15.18 20.48
C HIS A 284 -14.21 13.81 19.84
N ARG A 285 -13.08 13.17 19.53
CA ARG A 285 -13.05 11.80 19.03
C ARG A 285 -11.98 11.02 19.74
N ASN A 286 -12.34 9.87 20.28
CA ASN A 286 -11.46 8.85 20.80
C ASN A 286 -11.62 7.60 19.96
N GLU A 287 -10.54 6.95 19.61
CA GLU A 287 -10.57 5.74 18.78
C GLU A 287 -9.51 4.76 19.27
N ARG A 288 -9.87 3.50 19.33
CA ARG A 288 -8.94 2.41 19.62
C ARG A 288 -9.31 1.18 18.81
N TYR A 289 -8.31 0.49 18.29
CA TYR A 289 -8.50 -0.81 17.70
C TYR A 289 -7.43 -1.79 18.13
N HIS A 290 -7.81 -3.07 18.17
CA HIS A 290 -6.93 -4.19 18.39
C HIS A 290 -7.10 -5.14 17.23
N SER A 291 -6.01 -5.63 16.66
CA SER A 291 -6.09 -6.64 15.59
C SER A 291 -5.15 -7.80 15.84
N LEU A 292 -5.61 -8.97 15.41
CA LEU A 292 -4.83 -10.20 15.32
C LEU A 292 -4.87 -10.65 13.86
N GLU A 293 -3.71 -10.97 13.29
CA GLU A 293 -3.59 -11.38 11.90
C GLU A 293 -2.73 -12.62 11.78
N TRP A 294 -3.15 -13.55 10.93
CA TRP A 294 -2.37 -14.73 10.53
C TRP A 294 -2.25 -14.75 9.02
N ASP A 295 -1.01 -14.78 8.51
CA ASP A 295 -0.71 -14.93 7.09
C ASP A 295 0.05 -16.22 6.83
N GLY A 296 -0.31 -16.87 5.73
CA GLY A 296 0.37 -18.05 5.22
C GLY A 296 0.72 -17.91 3.74
N ASP A 297 1.98 -18.18 3.37
CA ASP A 297 2.44 -18.26 2.00
C ASP A 297 3.00 -19.65 1.73
N TYR A 298 2.42 -20.34 0.76
CA TYR A 298 2.75 -21.72 0.45
C TYR A 298 3.09 -21.88 -1.03
N PHE A 299 4.21 -22.53 -1.31
CA PHE A 299 4.60 -22.94 -2.64
C PHE A 299 5.04 -24.39 -2.61
N PHE A 300 4.50 -25.20 -3.51
CA PHE A 300 4.88 -26.59 -3.69
C PHE A 300 5.11 -26.89 -5.16
N ARG A 301 6.28 -27.39 -5.48
CA ARG A 301 6.59 -27.98 -6.79
C ARG A 301 6.32 -29.47 -6.72
N LEU A 302 5.35 -29.89 -7.49
CA LEU A 302 4.91 -31.28 -7.56
C LEU A 302 5.61 -32.04 -8.71
N LYS A 303 5.42 -33.35 -8.74
CA LYS A 303 5.83 -34.20 -9.87
C LYS A 303 5.13 -33.72 -11.16
N ASN A 304 5.63 -34.16 -12.32
CA ASN A 304 5.08 -33.86 -13.64
C ASN A 304 4.90 -32.36 -13.95
N SER A 305 5.78 -31.51 -13.41
CA SER A 305 5.78 -30.07 -13.66
C SER A 305 4.51 -29.32 -13.20
N PHE A 306 3.83 -29.79 -12.20
CA PHE A 306 2.79 -29.04 -11.51
C PHE A 306 3.41 -28.18 -10.39
N ASP A 307 2.84 -26.98 -10.21
CA ASP A 307 3.12 -26.10 -9.08
C ASP A 307 1.81 -25.74 -8.40
N ILE A 308 1.82 -25.67 -7.07
CA ILE A 308 0.76 -25.08 -6.26
C ILE A 308 1.34 -23.87 -5.53
N THR A 309 0.63 -22.75 -5.61
CA THR A 309 0.87 -21.59 -4.75
C THR A 309 -0.41 -21.27 -4.01
N SER A 310 -0.31 -20.94 -2.74
CA SER A 310 -1.46 -20.51 -1.94
C SER A 310 -1.02 -19.41 -0.99
N GLN A 311 -1.81 -18.36 -0.92
CA GLN A 311 -1.74 -17.31 0.10
C GLN A 311 -3.01 -17.35 0.91
N PHE A 312 -2.86 -17.25 2.20
CA PHE A 312 -3.95 -17.25 3.15
C PHE A 312 -3.75 -16.11 4.14
N THR A 313 -4.81 -15.38 4.43
CA THR A 313 -4.84 -14.37 5.49
C THR A 313 -6.11 -14.55 6.29
N ALA A 314 -5.99 -14.57 7.60
CA ALA A 314 -7.12 -14.47 8.52
C ALA A 314 -6.84 -13.36 9.51
N SER A 315 -7.78 -12.43 9.67
CA SER A 315 -7.65 -11.35 10.64
C SER A 315 -8.94 -11.13 11.40
N TYR A 316 -8.77 -10.75 12.65
CA TYR A 316 -9.82 -10.25 13.51
C TYR A 316 -9.43 -8.86 13.98
N MET A 317 -10.37 -7.94 13.95
CA MET A 317 -10.19 -6.58 14.42
C MET A 317 -11.40 -6.18 15.29
N ARG A 318 -11.12 -5.56 16.42
CA ARG A 318 -12.12 -4.88 17.22
C ARG A 318 -11.78 -3.40 17.27
N THR A 319 -12.75 -2.59 16.87
CA THR A 319 -12.67 -1.13 16.87
C THR A 319 -13.71 -0.57 17.85
N SER A 320 -13.33 0.44 18.63
CA SER A 320 -14.23 1.25 19.43
C SER A 320 -13.94 2.71 19.13
N GLN A 321 -14.97 3.48 18.84
CA GLN A 321 -14.88 4.91 18.55
C GLN A 321 -15.97 5.65 19.30
N ASP A 322 -15.56 6.67 20.05
CA ASP A 322 -16.44 7.61 20.72
C ASP A 322 -16.32 8.96 19.99
N TYR A 323 -17.40 9.50 19.50
CA TYR A 323 -17.45 10.81 18.86
C TYR A 323 -18.53 11.66 19.52
N ASP A 324 -18.14 12.82 20.01
CA ASP A 324 -18.99 13.83 20.63
C ASP A 324 -18.83 15.14 19.85
N TYR A 325 -19.96 15.69 19.42
CA TYR A 325 -20.04 17.02 18.84
C TYR A 325 -21.03 17.84 19.64
N SER A 326 -20.62 19.02 20.07
CA SER A 326 -21.45 19.96 20.80
C SER A 326 -21.40 21.35 20.18
N ALA A 327 -22.57 22.00 20.10
CA ALA A 327 -22.74 23.37 19.68
C ALA A 327 -24.00 23.96 20.35
N VAL A 328 -23.84 25.08 21.06
CA VAL A 328 -24.87 25.85 21.82
C VAL A 328 -25.85 24.97 22.61
N GLU A 329 -26.95 24.53 22.02
CA GLU A 329 -28.03 23.79 22.72
C GLU A 329 -28.13 22.33 22.24
N GLN A 330 -27.20 21.85 21.40
CA GLN A 330 -27.30 20.53 20.79
C GLN A 330 -25.99 19.74 20.90
N SER A 331 -26.16 18.46 21.18
CA SER A 331 -25.08 17.52 21.20
C SER A 331 -25.39 16.31 20.29
N ILE A 332 -24.39 15.81 19.59
CA ILE A 332 -24.45 14.58 18.80
C ILE A 332 -23.42 13.62 19.37
N LEU A 333 -23.91 12.48 19.82
CA LEU A 333 -23.10 11.40 20.33
C LEU A 333 -23.16 10.23 19.36
N ASN A 334 -22.01 9.76 18.90
CA ASN A 334 -21.89 8.56 18.08
C ASN A 334 -20.82 7.65 18.68
N ASP A 335 -21.26 6.66 19.45
CA ASP A 335 -20.38 5.62 19.95
C ASP A 335 -20.51 4.40 19.06
N ILE A 336 -19.39 3.86 18.60
CA ILE A 336 -19.35 2.77 17.63
C ILE A 336 -18.45 1.68 18.17
N ASP A 337 -19.01 0.49 18.33
CA ASP A 337 -18.27 -0.73 18.57
C ASP A 337 -18.37 -1.66 17.37
N GLU A 338 -17.25 -2.11 16.83
CA GLU A 338 -17.18 -2.99 15.66
C GLU A 338 -16.32 -4.22 15.96
N ASP A 339 -16.85 -5.40 15.64
CA ASP A 339 -16.10 -6.65 15.54
C ASP A 339 -16.04 -7.06 14.06
N ALA A 340 -14.83 -7.14 13.51
CA ALA A 340 -14.60 -7.44 12.09
C ALA A 340 -13.72 -8.69 11.90
N TRP A 341 -14.18 -9.60 11.03
CA TRP A 341 -13.46 -10.79 10.59
C TRP A 341 -13.16 -10.69 9.10
N ASN A 342 -11.95 -11.01 8.71
CA ASN A 342 -11.56 -11.09 7.31
C ASN A 342 -10.76 -12.36 7.08
N ILE A 343 -11.18 -13.18 6.12
CA ILE A 343 -10.48 -14.40 5.70
C ILE A 343 -10.30 -14.33 4.20
N LYS A 344 -9.07 -14.48 3.72
CA LYS A 344 -8.74 -14.46 2.29
C LYS A 344 -7.90 -15.66 1.92
N MET A 345 -8.16 -16.22 0.76
CA MET A 345 -7.36 -17.28 0.17
C MET A 345 -7.17 -17.00 -1.33
N ASN A 346 -5.95 -17.20 -1.81
CA ASN A 346 -5.60 -17.09 -3.22
C ASN A 346 -4.74 -18.29 -3.59
N THR A 347 -5.33 -19.28 -4.23
CA THR A 347 -4.67 -20.56 -4.56
C THR A 347 -4.59 -20.75 -6.06
N THR A 348 -3.43 -21.11 -6.55
CA THR A 348 -3.17 -21.41 -7.97
C THR A 348 -2.61 -22.80 -8.12
N LEU A 349 -3.24 -23.64 -8.92
CA LEU A 349 -2.69 -24.88 -9.46
C LEU A 349 -2.24 -24.62 -10.89
N ARG A 350 -0.96 -24.85 -11.22
CA ARG A 350 -0.39 -24.56 -12.53
C ARG A 350 0.37 -25.76 -13.09
N LYS A 351 0.10 -26.10 -14.35
CA LYS A 351 0.89 -27.05 -15.15
C LYS A 351 1.88 -26.27 -16.02
N ARG A 352 3.16 -26.62 -15.96
CA ARG A 352 4.21 -26.01 -16.79
C ARG A 352 4.60 -26.92 -17.92
N PHE A 353 4.73 -26.33 -19.11
CA PHE A 353 5.30 -26.91 -20.31
C PHE A 353 6.54 -26.09 -20.70
N LYS A 354 7.29 -26.55 -21.71
CA LYS A 354 8.55 -25.89 -22.11
C LYS A 354 8.39 -24.40 -22.46
N LYS A 355 7.33 -24.02 -23.19
CA LYS A 355 7.07 -22.65 -23.65
C LYS A 355 5.75 -22.07 -23.14
N PHE A 356 4.94 -22.87 -22.50
CA PHE A 356 3.59 -22.55 -22.10
C PHE A 356 3.33 -23.01 -20.68
N SER A 357 2.49 -22.30 -19.95
CA SER A 357 1.90 -22.78 -18.70
C SER A 357 0.43 -22.41 -18.63
N PHE A 358 -0.33 -23.28 -18.03
CA PHE A 358 -1.77 -23.12 -17.86
C PHE A 358 -2.15 -23.54 -16.43
N GLY A 359 -3.14 -22.88 -15.84
CA GLY A 359 -3.55 -23.20 -14.49
C GLY A 359 -4.95 -22.70 -14.16
N LEU A 360 -5.43 -23.19 -13.03
CA LEU A 360 -6.62 -22.71 -12.36
C LEU A 360 -6.20 -21.91 -11.12
N ASN A 361 -6.71 -20.71 -10.99
CA ASN A 361 -6.56 -19.89 -9.80
C ASN A 361 -7.93 -19.65 -9.17
N VAL A 362 -8.02 -19.80 -7.87
CA VAL A 362 -9.22 -19.50 -7.09
C VAL A 362 -8.87 -18.46 -6.04
N ILE A 363 -9.55 -17.33 -6.10
CA ILE A 363 -9.51 -16.30 -5.05
C ILE A 363 -10.81 -16.40 -4.29
N SER A 364 -10.74 -16.46 -2.97
CA SER A 364 -11.91 -16.40 -2.12
C SER A 364 -11.67 -15.47 -0.94
N SER A 365 -12.71 -14.78 -0.51
CA SER A 365 -12.68 -14.03 0.73
C SER A 365 -14.02 -14.07 1.45
N TYR A 366 -13.96 -13.98 2.75
CA TYR A 366 -15.09 -13.78 3.64
C TYR A 366 -14.79 -12.56 4.53
N ASN A 367 -15.72 -11.64 4.57
CA ASN A 367 -15.73 -10.52 5.49
C ASN A 367 -16.99 -10.61 6.33
N GLY A 368 -16.88 -10.43 7.63
CA GLY A 368 -18.02 -10.41 8.55
C GLY A 368 -17.83 -9.30 9.58
N ASN A 369 -18.75 -8.34 9.61
CA ASN A 369 -18.71 -7.20 10.52
C ASN A 369 -19.99 -7.16 11.33
N THR A 370 -19.85 -6.95 12.64
CA THR A 370 -20.95 -6.62 13.54
C THR A 370 -20.66 -5.26 14.15
N ILE A 371 -21.55 -4.29 13.89
CA ILE A 371 -21.36 -2.90 14.27
C ILE A 371 -22.54 -2.50 15.16
N HIS A 372 -22.23 -1.95 16.31
CA HIS A 372 -23.19 -1.38 17.25
C HIS A 372 -23.00 0.13 17.26
N TYR A 373 -23.98 0.85 16.74
CA TYR A 373 -24.07 2.31 16.86
C TYR A 373 -24.90 2.63 18.09
N LEU A 374 -24.34 3.42 18.98
CA LEU A 374 -25.00 3.93 20.20
C LEU A 374 -25.01 5.46 20.10
N GLY A 375 -25.86 6.12 20.88
CA GLY A 375 -25.93 7.57 20.92
C GLY A 375 -27.12 8.14 20.15
N THR A 376 -26.93 9.24 19.40
CA THR A 376 -28.03 10.02 18.78
C THR A 376 -28.85 9.23 17.75
N THR A 377 -28.18 8.33 17.01
CA THR A 377 -28.84 7.47 16.00
C THR A 377 -28.49 5.99 16.24
N PRO A 378 -29.06 5.35 17.27
CA PRO A 378 -28.70 4.00 17.63
C PRO A 378 -29.14 2.99 16.56
N SER A 379 -28.25 2.06 16.21
CA SER A 379 -28.57 0.97 15.30
C SER A 379 -27.58 -0.19 15.45
N ASN A 380 -28.03 -1.39 15.08
CA ASN A 380 -27.18 -2.58 15.00
C ASN A 380 -27.09 -3.01 13.54
N VAL A 381 -25.86 -3.19 13.08
CA VAL A 381 -25.59 -3.58 11.70
C VAL A 381 -24.77 -4.86 11.68
N LYS A 382 -25.29 -5.85 10.98
CA LYS A 382 -24.54 -7.08 10.66
C LYS A 382 -24.33 -7.16 9.17
N VAL A 383 -23.07 -7.25 8.77
CA VAL A 383 -22.66 -7.33 7.37
C VAL A 383 -21.85 -8.58 7.16
N THR A 384 -22.17 -9.34 6.12
CA THR A 384 -21.30 -10.41 5.66
C THR A 384 -21.13 -10.32 4.15
N ASP A 385 -19.91 -10.61 3.70
CA ASP A 385 -19.56 -10.59 2.29
C ASP A 385 -18.75 -11.84 1.93
N TRP A 386 -19.27 -12.63 0.99
CA TRP A 386 -18.60 -13.78 0.41
C TRP A 386 -18.19 -13.47 -1.02
N TYR A 387 -16.94 -13.71 -1.31
CA TYR A 387 -16.37 -13.53 -2.63
C TYR A 387 -15.65 -14.81 -3.06
N VAL A 388 -15.98 -15.34 -4.23
CA VAL A 388 -15.26 -16.47 -4.82
C VAL A 388 -15.07 -16.20 -6.31
N MET A 389 -13.82 -16.29 -6.78
CA MET A 389 -13.48 -16.05 -8.18
C MET A 389 -12.57 -17.16 -8.70
N PRO A 390 -13.11 -18.20 -9.33
CA PRO A 390 -12.36 -19.10 -10.18
C PRO A 390 -11.94 -18.39 -11.46
N ARG A 391 -10.67 -18.53 -11.85
CA ARG A 391 -10.15 -17.99 -13.10
C ARG A 391 -9.11 -18.90 -13.74
N ILE A 392 -9.09 -18.93 -15.04
CA ILE A 392 -8.06 -19.56 -15.82
C ILE A 392 -6.88 -18.60 -15.90
N VAL A 393 -5.66 -19.12 -15.70
CA VAL A 393 -4.41 -18.37 -15.85
C VAL A 393 -3.55 -19.04 -16.91
N PHE A 394 -2.93 -18.27 -17.78
CA PHE A 394 -2.04 -18.78 -18.81
C PHE A 394 -0.81 -17.91 -18.99
N ASN A 395 0.28 -18.52 -19.46
CA ASN A 395 1.50 -17.83 -19.82
C ASN A 395 2.11 -18.53 -21.02
N LEU A 396 2.39 -17.79 -22.07
CA LEU A 396 3.10 -18.24 -23.28
C LEU A 396 4.37 -17.44 -23.43
N ARG A 397 5.47 -18.12 -23.76
CA ARG A 397 6.77 -17.51 -24.00
C ARG A 397 7.44 -18.11 -25.20
N THR A 398 7.76 -17.30 -26.17
CA THR A 398 8.45 -17.71 -27.38
C THR A 398 9.46 -16.65 -27.81
N GLY A 399 10.76 -17.02 -27.81
CA GLY A 399 11.84 -16.11 -28.19
C GLY A 399 11.80 -14.78 -27.43
N LYS A 400 11.61 -13.70 -28.17
CA LYS A 400 11.53 -12.32 -27.69
C LYS A 400 10.13 -11.92 -27.20
N PHE A 401 9.11 -12.75 -27.44
CA PHE A 401 7.71 -12.45 -27.19
C PHE A 401 7.17 -13.24 -26.00
N ARG A 402 6.31 -12.63 -25.23
CA ARG A 402 5.53 -13.26 -24.16
C ARG A 402 4.10 -12.74 -24.15
N ILE A 403 3.16 -13.62 -23.78
CA ILE A 403 1.79 -13.27 -23.45
C ILE A 403 1.42 -14.00 -22.17
N ASN A 404 0.73 -13.33 -21.29
CA ASN A 404 0.10 -13.92 -20.13
C ASN A 404 -1.25 -13.26 -19.87
N GLY A 405 -2.10 -13.96 -19.16
CA GLY A 405 -3.40 -13.42 -18.82
C GLY A 405 -4.17 -14.32 -17.89
N ASN A 406 -5.30 -13.79 -17.49
CA ASN A 406 -6.29 -14.52 -16.72
C ASN A 406 -7.70 -14.04 -17.10
N ALA A 407 -8.67 -14.93 -16.96
CA ALA A 407 -10.07 -14.62 -17.12
C ALA A 407 -10.92 -15.48 -16.19
N GLY A 408 -11.94 -14.89 -15.60
CA GLY A 408 -12.85 -15.58 -14.70
C GLY A 408 -14.09 -14.76 -14.40
N VAL A 409 -14.97 -15.36 -13.62
CA VAL A 409 -16.19 -14.71 -13.13
C VAL A 409 -16.17 -14.81 -11.61
N SER A 410 -16.32 -13.69 -10.92
CA SER A 410 -16.51 -13.71 -9.46
C SER A 410 -17.99 -13.91 -9.15
N TYR A 411 -18.24 -14.74 -8.14
CA TYR A 411 -19.47 -14.78 -7.37
C TYR A 411 -19.24 -13.96 -6.12
N GLU A 412 -20.13 -13.03 -5.85
CA GLU A 412 -20.11 -12.17 -4.67
C GLU A 412 -21.51 -12.18 -4.04
N GLU A 413 -21.56 -12.54 -2.77
CA GLU A 413 -22.79 -12.57 -1.98
C GLU A 413 -22.60 -11.64 -0.79
N ALA A 414 -23.39 -10.58 -0.73
CA ALA A 414 -23.37 -9.61 0.35
C ALA A 414 -24.70 -9.70 1.13
N THR A 415 -24.61 -9.71 2.45
CA THR A 415 -25.77 -9.66 3.35
C THR A 415 -25.65 -8.47 4.28
N TYR A 416 -26.69 -7.68 4.36
CA TYR A 416 -26.79 -6.52 5.23
C TYR A 416 -28.09 -6.63 6.06
N ASN A 417 -27.98 -6.82 7.38
CA ASN A 417 -29.11 -7.00 8.29
C ASN A 417 -30.16 -8.02 7.78
N GLY A 418 -29.70 -9.13 7.19
CA GLY A 418 -30.58 -10.17 6.62
C GLY A 418 -31.01 -9.93 5.16
N LEU A 419 -30.85 -8.74 4.60
CA LEU A 419 -31.02 -8.51 3.17
C LEU A 419 -29.84 -9.08 2.40
N ARG A 420 -30.12 -9.93 1.43
CA ARG A 420 -29.12 -10.66 0.65
C ARG A 420 -29.07 -10.15 -0.78
N GLU A 421 -27.86 -9.88 -1.28
CA GLU A 421 -27.59 -9.54 -2.66
C GLU A 421 -26.55 -10.48 -3.24
N VAL A 422 -26.75 -10.91 -4.49
CA VAL A 422 -25.84 -11.82 -5.19
C VAL A 422 -25.45 -11.20 -6.52
N TYR A 423 -24.15 -11.25 -6.85
CA TYR A 423 -23.58 -10.69 -8.06
C TYR A 423 -22.64 -11.65 -8.76
N PHE A 424 -22.58 -11.52 -10.09
CA PHE A 424 -21.61 -12.20 -10.94
C PHE A 424 -20.84 -11.15 -11.74
N PHE A 425 -19.51 -11.08 -11.55
CA PHE A 425 -18.69 -10.07 -12.18
C PHE A 425 -17.61 -10.69 -13.06
N PRO A 426 -17.67 -10.52 -14.40
CA PRO A 426 -16.59 -10.92 -15.27
C PRO A 426 -15.36 -10.04 -15.03
N LYS A 427 -14.20 -10.69 -14.94
CA LYS A 427 -12.90 -10.04 -14.78
C LYS A 427 -11.89 -10.71 -15.71
N SER A 428 -11.14 -9.91 -16.45
CA SER A 428 -10.09 -10.40 -17.33
C SER A 428 -8.90 -9.47 -17.35
N PHE A 429 -7.75 -10.06 -17.54
CA PHE A 429 -6.50 -9.35 -17.71
C PHE A 429 -5.66 -10.08 -18.75
N ILE A 430 -5.14 -9.35 -19.72
CA ILE A 430 -4.17 -9.85 -20.69
C ILE A 430 -3.01 -8.88 -20.79
N SER A 431 -1.82 -9.39 -20.97
CA SER A 431 -0.67 -8.57 -21.28
C SER A 431 0.31 -9.29 -22.17
N GLY A 432 1.08 -8.48 -22.87
CA GLY A 432 2.16 -8.94 -23.72
C GLY A 432 3.42 -8.13 -23.52
N GLY A 433 4.54 -8.75 -23.81
CA GLY A 433 5.83 -8.09 -23.78
C GLY A 433 6.70 -8.52 -24.95
N PHE A 434 7.43 -7.57 -25.48
CA PHE A 434 8.37 -7.77 -26.56
C PHE A 434 9.74 -7.19 -26.18
N ASN A 435 10.79 -8.01 -26.29
CA ASN A 435 12.17 -7.57 -26.09
C ASN A 435 12.83 -7.34 -27.46
N PHE A 436 13.07 -6.07 -27.81
CA PHE A 436 13.75 -5.71 -29.05
C PHE A 436 15.18 -6.25 -29.02
N ASN A 437 15.86 -6.00 -27.90
CA ASN A 437 17.24 -6.41 -27.63
C ASN A 437 17.51 -6.46 -26.11
N THR A 438 18.77 -6.50 -25.71
CA THR A 438 19.20 -6.50 -24.30
C THR A 438 19.08 -5.12 -23.63
N LYS A 439 18.73 -4.08 -24.37
CA LYS A 439 18.63 -2.69 -23.89
C LYS A 439 17.21 -2.16 -23.88
N SER A 440 16.29 -2.78 -24.60
CA SER A 440 14.94 -2.23 -24.75
C SER A 440 13.86 -3.29 -24.76
N SER A 441 12.75 -2.99 -24.06
CA SER A 441 11.55 -3.82 -24.00
C SER A 441 10.28 -2.99 -24.00
N LEU A 442 9.23 -3.53 -24.60
CA LEU A 442 7.89 -2.98 -24.61
C LEU A 442 6.96 -3.95 -23.90
N THR A 443 6.11 -3.43 -23.04
CA THR A 443 5.03 -4.19 -22.39
C THR A 443 3.72 -3.46 -22.63
N PHE A 444 2.69 -4.20 -23.01
CA PHE A 444 1.32 -3.70 -23.06
C PHE A 444 0.43 -4.53 -22.15
N SER A 445 -0.64 -3.95 -21.63
CA SER A 445 -1.67 -4.70 -20.91
C SER A 445 -3.05 -4.12 -21.14
N PHE A 446 -4.04 -4.99 -20.97
CA PHE A 446 -5.45 -4.65 -21.02
C PHE A 446 -6.16 -5.32 -19.84
N GLU A 447 -6.91 -4.55 -19.10
CA GLU A 447 -7.71 -5.03 -17.98
C GLU A 447 -9.17 -4.64 -18.19
N TYR A 448 -10.05 -5.62 -17.99
CA TYR A 448 -11.48 -5.40 -17.86
C TYR A 448 -11.97 -6.01 -16.56
N SER A 449 -12.71 -5.24 -15.78
CA SER A 449 -13.30 -5.70 -14.54
C SER A 449 -14.67 -5.05 -14.32
N MET A 450 -15.57 -5.80 -13.72
CA MET A 450 -16.80 -5.28 -13.19
C MET A 450 -16.71 -5.33 -11.66
N PHE A 451 -17.21 -4.31 -10.98
CA PHE A 451 -17.14 -4.17 -9.53
C PHE A 451 -18.49 -3.83 -8.93
N GLY A 452 -18.76 -4.39 -7.75
CA GLY A 452 -19.83 -3.95 -6.85
C GLY A 452 -19.42 -2.69 -6.08
N ASN A 453 -20.40 -2.12 -5.40
CA ASN A 453 -20.18 -1.04 -4.45
C ASN A 453 -19.95 -1.61 -3.05
N SER A 454 -19.17 -0.93 -2.23
CA SER A 454 -19.01 -1.34 -0.83
C SER A 454 -20.34 -1.27 -0.10
N LEU A 455 -20.50 -2.15 0.89
CA LEU A 455 -21.73 -2.20 1.70
C LEU A 455 -21.99 -0.89 2.44
N GLY A 456 -20.94 -0.19 2.88
CA GLY A 456 -21.06 1.13 3.49
C GLY A 456 -21.67 2.18 2.55
N MET A 457 -21.38 2.13 1.23
CA MET A 457 -22.02 3.01 0.25
C MET A 457 -23.50 2.68 0.01
N LYS A 458 -23.93 1.48 0.35
CA LYS A 458 -25.30 1.00 0.20
C LYS A 458 -26.10 1.00 1.49
N SER A 459 -25.46 1.23 2.63
CA SER A 459 -26.13 1.24 3.93
C SER A 459 -27.26 2.28 3.97
N PRO A 460 -28.51 1.88 4.28
CA PRO A 460 -29.60 2.82 4.42
C PRO A 460 -29.53 3.62 5.72
N ASN A 461 -28.63 3.26 6.64
CA ASN A 461 -28.48 3.92 7.92
C ASN A 461 -27.99 5.35 7.73
N MET A 462 -28.59 6.25 8.49
CA MET A 462 -28.23 7.67 8.52
C MET A 462 -27.41 7.95 9.78
N ILE A 463 -26.32 8.67 9.61
CA ILE A 463 -25.42 9.09 10.69
C ILE A 463 -25.30 10.60 10.62
N MET A 464 -25.70 11.29 11.70
CA MET A 464 -25.55 12.74 11.80
C MET A 464 -24.08 13.10 12.02
N ASN A 465 -23.59 14.11 11.29
CA ASN A 465 -22.25 14.67 11.48
C ASN A 465 -22.30 15.93 12.35
N ASP A 466 -23.28 16.74 12.09
CA ASP A 466 -23.61 17.98 12.82
C ASP A 466 -25.11 18.23 12.68
N ASN A 467 -25.57 19.42 13.07
CA ASN A 467 -27.00 19.76 13.04
C ASN A 467 -27.59 19.88 11.65
N GLU A 468 -26.75 20.19 10.67
CA GLU A 468 -27.15 20.50 9.30
C GLU A 468 -26.88 19.37 8.34
N THR A 469 -25.98 18.43 8.72
CA THR A 469 -25.51 17.41 7.78
C THR A 469 -25.53 15.98 8.32
N ALA A 470 -25.84 15.05 7.44
CA ALA A 470 -25.80 13.61 7.70
C ALA A 470 -25.15 12.84 6.56
N ILE A 471 -24.80 11.60 6.83
CA ILE A 471 -24.31 10.61 5.85
C ILE A 471 -25.31 9.47 5.76
N LYS A 472 -25.65 9.06 4.54
CA LYS A 472 -26.52 7.92 4.27
C LYS A 472 -26.07 7.22 2.99
N GLY A 473 -25.98 5.90 3.00
CA GLY A 473 -25.71 5.14 1.79
C GLY A 473 -26.94 5.06 0.88
N ASN A 474 -26.75 4.53 -0.33
CA ASN A 474 -27.80 4.35 -1.33
C ASN A 474 -27.89 2.87 -1.75
N PRO A 475 -28.89 2.12 -1.30
CA PRO A 475 -29.10 0.72 -1.71
C PRO A 475 -29.30 0.54 -3.22
N GLY A 476 -29.78 1.56 -3.93
CA GLY A 476 -30.04 1.53 -5.38
C GLY A 476 -28.79 1.65 -6.27
N LEU A 477 -27.59 1.69 -5.72
CA LEU A 477 -26.35 1.80 -6.48
C LEU A 477 -26.14 0.59 -7.43
N LYS A 478 -25.90 0.90 -8.70
CA LYS A 478 -25.59 -0.07 -9.74
C LYS A 478 -24.10 -0.34 -9.81
N ASN A 479 -23.73 -1.54 -10.23
CA ASN A 479 -22.35 -1.95 -10.44
C ASN A 479 -21.71 -1.14 -11.57
N PHE A 480 -20.39 -1.00 -11.52
CA PHE A 480 -19.63 -0.23 -12.49
C PHE A 480 -18.62 -1.08 -13.26
N HIS A 481 -18.28 -0.64 -14.46
CA HIS A 481 -17.30 -1.29 -15.33
C HIS A 481 -16.00 -0.50 -15.35
N PHE A 482 -14.91 -1.21 -15.37
CA PHE A 482 -13.56 -0.67 -15.43
C PHE A 482 -12.80 -1.27 -16.62
N ILE A 483 -12.17 -0.39 -17.40
CA ILE A 483 -11.33 -0.74 -18.54
C ILE A 483 -10.02 0.00 -18.40
N ALA A 484 -8.88 -0.70 -18.52
CA ALA A 484 -7.57 -0.08 -18.36
C ALA A 484 -6.49 -0.66 -19.28
N PRO A 485 -6.38 -0.19 -20.54
CA PRO A 485 -5.20 -0.43 -21.35
C PRO A 485 -3.99 0.35 -20.83
N SER A 486 -2.81 -0.25 -20.92
CA SER A 486 -1.55 0.41 -20.61
C SER A 486 -0.42 -0.07 -21.50
N ILE A 487 0.59 0.79 -21.64
CA ILE A 487 1.81 0.52 -22.37
C ILE A 487 3.01 1.08 -21.58
N SER A 488 4.10 0.32 -21.55
CA SER A 488 5.36 0.71 -20.88
C SER A 488 6.54 0.34 -21.76
N TYR A 489 7.43 1.28 -22.01
CA TYR A 489 8.66 1.07 -22.74
C TYR A 489 9.86 1.31 -21.83
N ASN A 490 10.69 0.29 -21.67
CA ASN A 490 11.89 0.34 -20.85
C ASN A 490 13.12 0.37 -21.75
N PHE A 491 13.99 1.35 -21.51
CA PHE A 491 15.21 1.55 -22.26
C PHE A 491 16.41 1.73 -21.33
N VAL A 492 17.44 0.91 -21.52
CA VAL A 492 18.69 0.92 -20.77
C VAL A 492 19.83 1.23 -21.75
N PRO A 493 20.02 2.51 -22.16
CA PRO A 493 21.00 2.91 -23.15
C PRO A 493 22.43 2.55 -22.70
N SER A 494 22.70 2.66 -21.40
CA SER A 494 24.01 2.35 -20.82
C SER A 494 23.87 1.84 -19.39
N LYS A 495 24.99 1.37 -18.81
CA LYS A 495 25.06 0.99 -17.39
C LYS A 495 24.77 2.16 -16.42
N HIS A 496 24.78 3.39 -16.91
CA HIS A 496 24.60 4.60 -16.11
C HIS A 496 23.23 5.27 -16.29
N ALA A 497 22.42 4.79 -17.24
CA ALA A 497 21.14 5.42 -17.54
C ALA A 497 20.03 4.40 -17.72
N THR A 498 18.87 4.68 -17.18
CA THR A 498 17.63 3.94 -17.46
C THR A 498 16.49 4.91 -17.70
N ILE A 499 15.64 4.60 -18.67
CA ILE A 499 14.50 5.41 -19.05
C ILE A 499 13.27 4.51 -19.12
N ASN A 500 12.16 4.97 -18.55
CA ASN A 500 10.87 4.34 -18.65
C ASN A 500 9.86 5.34 -19.19
N ALA A 501 9.29 5.07 -20.35
CA ALA A 501 8.15 5.82 -20.90
C ALA A 501 6.89 4.97 -20.70
N PHE A 502 5.81 5.58 -20.24
CA PHE A 502 4.60 4.86 -19.88
C PHE A 502 3.34 5.64 -20.24
N SER A 503 2.27 4.90 -20.50
CA SER A 503 0.93 5.45 -20.69
C SER A 503 -0.11 4.49 -20.15
N ARG A 504 -1.18 5.02 -19.57
CA ARG A 504 -2.33 4.27 -19.08
C ARG A 504 -3.60 5.07 -19.24
N TRP A 505 -4.63 4.43 -19.77
CA TRP A 505 -5.98 4.95 -19.79
C TRP A 505 -6.84 4.11 -18.82
N GLN A 506 -7.57 4.78 -17.93
CA GLN A 506 -8.54 4.18 -17.03
C GLN A 506 -9.91 4.76 -17.35
N TYR A 507 -10.84 3.90 -17.69
CA TYR A 507 -12.21 4.28 -18.00
C TYR A 507 -13.17 3.54 -17.07
N PHE A 508 -13.99 4.30 -16.38
CA PHE A 508 -15.03 3.81 -15.50
C PHE A 508 -16.39 4.20 -16.11
N ARG A 509 -17.24 3.21 -16.34
CA ARG A 509 -18.63 3.42 -16.74
C ARG A 509 -19.51 3.27 -15.51
N ARG A 510 -20.34 4.26 -15.21
CA ARG A 510 -21.22 4.35 -14.03
C ARG A 510 -20.47 4.25 -12.68
N PRO A 511 -19.35 4.92 -12.48
CA PRO A 511 -18.71 4.90 -11.18
C PRO A 511 -19.65 5.47 -10.12
N SER A 512 -19.58 4.93 -8.90
CA SER A 512 -20.30 5.47 -7.77
C SER A 512 -19.55 6.68 -7.21
N VAL A 513 -20.28 7.74 -6.95
CA VAL A 513 -19.75 9.01 -6.44
C VAL A 513 -20.65 9.51 -5.34
N PHE A 514 -20.09 10.26 -4.39
CA PHE A 514 -20.92 10.92 -3.42
C PHE A 514 -21.56 12.19 -4.01
N VAL A 515 -22.77 12.45 -3.56
CA VAL A 515 -23.56 13.65 -3.86
C VAL A 515 -24.20 14.15 -2.59
N TRP A 516 -24.62 15.40 -2.60
CA TRP A 516 -25.36 16.00 -1.51
C TRP A 516 -26.81 16.20 -1.94
N GLU A 517 -27.75 15.86 -1.06
CA GLU A 517 -29.19 15.99 -1.31
C GLU A 517 -29.85 16.61 -0.10
N PRO A 518 -30.76 17.60 -0.29
CA PRO A 518 -31.57 18.13 0.79
C PRO A 518 -32.59 17.08 1.23
N MET A 519 -32.84 17.00 2.54
CA MET A 519 -33.80 16.07 3.15
C MET A 519 -34.47 16.73 4.35
N GLU A 520 -35.78 16.50 4.50
CA GLU A 520 -36.48 16.82 5.73
C GLU A 520 -36.27 15.71 6.77
N TYR A 521 -35.78 16.07 7.95
CA TYR A 521 -35.52 15.17 9.06
C TYR A 521 -36.14 15.71 10.34
N TYR A 522 -37.19 15.06 10.79
CA TYR A 522 -38.13 15.62 11.78
C TYR A 522 -38.61 17.02 11.32
N ASP A 523 -38.50 18.04 12.13
CA ASP A 523 -39.00 19.39 11.84
C ASP A 523 -37.94 20.33 11.26
N ARG A 524 -36.86 19.79 10.67
CA ARG A 524 -35.77 20.61 10.11
C ARG A 524 -35.24 20.07 8.78
N SER A 525 -34.80 20.96 7.93
CA SER A 525 -34.11 20.62 6.69
C SER A 525 -32.63 20.33 6.96
N ILE A 526 -32.15 19.20 6.50
CA ILE A 526 -30.75 18.81 6.55
C ILE A 526 -30.20 18.51 5.16
N ILE A 527 -28.90 18.53 5.01
CA ILE A 527 -28.20 18.07 3.78
C ILE A 527 -27.60 16.72 4.04
N VAL A 528 -28.00 15.73 3.25
CA VAL A 528 -27.49 14.36 3.36
C VAL A 528 -26.46 14.10 2.30
N ARG A 529 -25.24 13.69 2.70
CA ARG A 529 -24.26 13.12 1.81
C ARG A 529 -24.62 11.68 1.50
N THR A 530 -24.92 11.41 0.25
CA THR A 530 -25.27 10.07 -0.24
C THR A 530 -24.47 9.70 -1.47
N TYR A 531 -24.79 8.60 -2.11
CA TYR A 531 -24.07 8.09 -3.28
C TYR A 531 -25.00 7.92 -4.47
N THR A 532 -24.47 8.19 -5.67
CA THR A 532 -25.18 7.94 -6.92
C THR A 532 -24.21 7.42 -7.98
N ASN A 533 -24.74 6.87 -9.08
CA ASN A 533 -23.91 6.47 -10.21
C ASN A 533 -23.72 7.65 -11.17
N ALA A 534 -22.46 8.02 -11.41
CA ALA A 534 -22.11 8.98 -12.47
C ALA A 534 -22.19 8.32 -13.87
N GLY A 535 -22.13 9.12 -14.92
CA GLY A 535 -22.12 8.63 -16.30
C GLY A 535 -20.85 7.86 -16.63
N TYR A 536 -19.72 8.57 -16.67
CA TYR A 536 -18.39 8.00 -16.87
C TYR A 536 -17.30 8.87 -16.25
N LEU A 537 -16.17 8.22 -15.97
CA LEU A 537 -14.93 8.85 -15.56
C LEU A 537 -13.79 8.26 -16.42
N SER A 538 -13.00 9.12 -17.01
CA SER A 538 -11.86 8.76 -17.85
C SER A 538 -10.61 9.47 -17.33
N ASN A 539 -9.57 8.72 -17.01
CA ASN A 539 -8.28 9.22 -16.58
C ASN A 539 -7.19 8.65 -17.50
N PHE A 540 -6.67 9.46 -18.37
CA PHE A 540 -5.54 9.12 -19.21
C PHE A 540 -4.29 9.77 -18.65
N ARG A 541 -3.23 9.01 -18.46
CA ARG A 541 -1.93 9.51 -18.04
C ARG A 541 -0.84 8.99 -18.96
N PHE A 542 0.14 9.81 -19.22
CA PHE A 542 1.37 9.42 -19.89
C PHE A 542 2.55 10.17 -19.29
N GLY A 543 3.72 9.55 -19.30
CA GLY A 543 4.89 10.15 -18.69
C GLY A 543 6.19 9.48 -19.06
N VAL A 544 7.26 10.11 -18.59
CA VAL A 544 8.63 9.61 -18.74
C VAL A 544 9.34 9.76 -17.40
N SER A 545 10.03 8.70 -17.01
CA SER A 545 10.94 8.69 -15.87
C SER A 545 12.33 8.30 -16.32
N GLY A 546 13.33 9.08 -15.94
CA GLY A 546 14.74 8.81 -16.25
C GLY A 546 15.59 8.77 -14.99
N THR A 547 16.61 7.92 -14.99
CA THR A 547 17.63 7.88 -13.95
C THR A 547 19.01 7.89 -14.57
N PHE A 548 19.93 8.64 -13.97
CA PHE A 548 21.30 8.80 -14.43
C PHE A 548 22.28 8.69 -13.27
N ARG A 549 23.36 7.95 -13.46
CA ARG A 549 24.53 7.90 -12.59
C ARG A 549 25.70 8.59 -13.27
N LEU A 550 26.24 9.62 -12.65
CA LEU A 550 27.32 10.45 -13.14
C LEU A 550 28.48 10.45 -12.16
N LEU A 551 29.61 11.07 -12.54
CA LEU A 551 30.78 11.26 -11.70
C LEU A 551 31.25 9.94 -11.01
N ASN A 552 31.46 8.89 -11.80
CA ASN A 552 31.86 7.57 -11.29
C ASN A 552 30.89 7.01 -10.22
N ASN A 553 29.58 7.15 -10.46
CA ASN A 553 28.49 6.77 -9.55
C ASN A 553 28.44 7.57 -8.23
N ASN A 554 29.07 8.76 -8.18
CA ASN A 554 28.95 9.64 -7.03
C ASN A 554 27.72 10.55 -7.12
N LEU A 555 27.19 10.80 -8.30
CA LEU A 555 25.99 11.60 -8.50
C LEU A 555 24.90 10.74 -9.14
N PHE A 556 23.77 10.65 -8.48
CA PHE A 556 22.54 10.01 -8.94
C PHE A 556 21.47 11.07 -9.17
N LEU A 557 20.86 11.04 -10.35
CA LEU A 557 19.77 11.92 -10.73
C LEU A 557 18.57 11.08 -11.14
N LYS A 558 17.37 11.47 -10.70
CA LYS A 558 16.10 10.91 -11.17
C LYS A 558 15.13 12.05 -11.45
N GLY A 559 14.44 11.95 -12.58
CA GLY A 559 13.36 12.87 -12.93
C GLY A 559 12.16 12.10 -13.47
N THR A 560 10.95 12.51 -13.09
CA THR A 560 9.69 11.94 -13.60
C THR A 560 8.75 13.08 -13.93
N VAL A 561 8.23 13.04 -15.16
CA VAL A 561 7.18 13.96 -15.64
C VAL A 561 5.99 13.11 -16.02
N THR A 562 4.81 13.47 -15.54
CA THR A 562 3.56 12.79 -15.87
C THR A 562 2.49 13.81 -16.19
N GLN A 563 1.92 13.72 -17.37
CA GLN A 563 0.73 14.45 -17.79
C GLN A 563 -0.49 13.60 -17.52
N HIS A 564 -1.48 14.17 -16.88
CA HIS A 564 -2.79 13.56 -16.67
C HIS A 564 -3.81 14.28 -17.54
N TYR A 565 -4.76 13.53 -18.07
CA TYR A 565 -5.98 14.04 -18.69
C TYR A 565 -7.17 13.39 -18.00
N PHE A 566 -7.87 14.18 -17.24
CA PHE A 566 -9.07 13.77 -16.54
C PHE A 566 -10.30 14.31 -17.27
N LYS A 567 -11.24 13.41 -17.59
CA LYS A 567 -12.52 13.76 -18.21
C LYS A 567 -13.64 13.02 -17.55
N GLN A 568 -14.73 13.72 -17.33
CA GLN A 568 -15.93 13.16 -16.75
C GLN A 568 -17.16 13.70 -17.46
N GLY A 569 -18.22 12.88 -17.50
CA GLY A 569 -19.54 13.25 -18.00
C GLY A 569 -20.65 12.48 -17.30
N GLY A 570 -21.85 12.99 -17.46
CA GLY A 570 -23.09 12.49 -16.83
C GLY A 570 -23.66 13.54 -15.91
N LEU A 571 -23.36 13.50 -14.61
CA LEU A 571 -23.86 14.49 -13.64
C LEU A 571 -23.31 15.89 -13.88
N THR A 572 -22.01 15.98 -14.16
CA THR A 572 -21.32 17.22 -14.54
C THR A 572 -20.30 16.93 -15.64
N LYS A 573 -19.86 17.97 -16.36
CA LYS A 573 -18.78 17.88 -17.35
C LYS A 573 -17.52 18.53 -16.76
N VAL A 574 -16.49 17.72 -16.55
CA VAL A 574 -15.19 18.22 -16.07
C VAL A 574 -14.07 17.75 -16.99
N ASN A 575 -13.19 18.69 -17.34
CA ASN A 575 -11.95 18.41 -18.06
C ASN A 575 -10.79 19.05 -17.29
N SER A 576 -9.70 18.31 -17.08
CA SER A 576 -8.53 18.83 -16.38
C SER A 576 -7.24 18.19 -16.92
N TRP A 577 -6.16 18.97 -16.95
CA TRP A 577 -4.84 18.59 -17.48
C TRP A 577 -3.73 18.82 -16.45
N PRO A 578 -3.75 18.22 -15.27
CA PRO A 578 -2.69 18.42 -14.30
C PRO A 578 -1.38 17.74 -14.73
N VAL A 579 -0.26 18.42 -14.47
CA VAL A 579 1.10 17.89 -14.65
C VAL A 579 1.71 17.63 -13.31
N SER A 580 2.20 16.40 -13.12
CA SER A 580 3.04 16.01 -12.00
C SER A 580 4.51 16.01 -12.40
N LEU A 581 5.37 16.56 -11.56
CA LEU A 581 6.80 16.62 -11.75
C LEU A 581 7.50 16.29 -10.44
N SER A 582 8.42 15.34 -10.47
CA SER A 582 9.27 15.03 -9.34
C SER A 582 10.72 14.89 -9.75
N THR A 583 11.63 15.35 -8.89
CA THR A 583 13.09 15.27 -9.10
C THR A 583 13.76 14.77 -7.83
N GLN A 584 14.84 14.04 -8.02
CA GLN A 584 15.68 13.50 -6.94
C GLN A 584 17.14 13.63 -7.34
N VAL A 585 17.96 14.11 -6.41
CA VAL A 585 19.41 14.22 -6.56
C VAL A 585 20.06 13.59 -5.33
N ASN A 586 20.97 12.64 -5.52
CA ASN A 586 21.77 12.08 -4.44
C ASN A 586 23.25 12.19 -4.80
N PHE A 587 24.02 12.79 -3.92
CA PHE A 587 25.47 12.92 -4.07
C PHE A 587 26.18 12.15 -2.96
N PHE A 588 27.07 11.23 -3.35
CA PHE A 588 27.78 10.31 -2.46
C PHE A 588 29.24 10.70 -2.29
N ILE A 589 29.67 10.94 -1.06
CA ILE A 589 31.03 11.31 -0.69
C ILE A 589 31.53 10.39 0.41
N LYS A 590 32.37 9.41 0.07
CA LYS A 590 32.88 8.38 1.03
C LYS A 590 31.68 7.72 1.77
N ASP A 591 31.56 7.97 3.07
CA ASP A 591 30.55 7.41 3.96
C ASP A 591 29.35 8.34 4.15
N PHE A 592 29.33 9.45 3.42
CA PHE A 592 28.24 10.43 3.47
C PHE A 592 27.45 10.46 2.16
N SER A 593 26.19 10.85 2.27
CA SER A 593 25.40 11.28 1.12
C SER A 593 24.62 12.55 1.43
N ILE A 594 24.44 13.37 0.39
CA ILE A 594 23.54 14.52 0.40
C ILE A 594 22.44 14.21 -0.59
N SER A 595 21.19 14.25 -0.15
CA SER A 595 20.02 13.95 -0.95
C SER A 595 19.08 15.15 -1.00
N ALA A 596 18.57 15.45 -2.16
CA ALA A 596 17.52 16.43 -2.37
C ALA A 596 16.37 15.80 -3.16
N PHE A 597 15.17 16.06 -2.75
CA PHE A 597 13.93 15.65 -3.42
C PHE A 597 13.00 16.84 -3.52
N TRP A 598 12.35 16.96 -4.66
CA TRP A 598 11.28 17.93 -4.87
C TRP A 598 10.16 17.32 -5.71
N GLU A 599 8.93 17.58 -5.29
CA GLU A 599 7.72 17.21 -6.00
C GLU A 599 6.80 18.42 -6.09
N LYS A 600 6.38 18.72 -7.31
CA LYS A 600 5.45 19.82 -7.58
C LYS A 600 4.13 19.58 -6.84
N SER A 601 3.49 20.65 -6.39
CA SER A 601 2.14 20.58 -5.85
C SER A 601 1.19 19.89 -6.84
N THR A 602 0.42 18.93 -6.34
CA THR A 602 -0.49 18.15 -7.17
C THR A 602 -1.91 18.63 -7.03
N LYS A 603 -2.67 18.53 -8.12
CA LYS A 603 -4.08 18.81 -8.21
C LYS A 603 -4.80 17.53 -8.61
N ASN A 604 -5.66 17.03 -7.73
CA ASN A 604 -6.55 15.93 -8.04
C ASN A 604 -7.94 16.47 -8.34
N VAL A 605 -8.50 16.05 -9.47
CA VAL A 605 -9.82 16.46 -9.90
C VAL A 605 -10.71 15.23 -9.88
N SER A 606 -11.77 15.28 -9.12
CA SER A 606 -12.86 14.32 -9.10
C SER A 606 -14.15 14.94 -9.63
N ILE A 607 -15.27 14.24 -9.50
CA ILE A 607 -16.53 14.61 -10.15
C ILE A 607 -17.01 16.00 -9.77
N PHE A 608 -17.02 16.34 -8.50
CA PHE A 608 -17.47 17.64 -8.01
C PHE A 608 -16.37 18.37 -7.24
N GLU A 609 -15.26 17.68 -6.96
CA GLU A 609 -14.22 18.19 -6.07
C GLU A 609 -12.89 18.37 -6.81
N THR A 610 -12.24 19.46 -6.57
CA THR A 610 -10.85 19.69 -6.88
C THR A 610 -10.08 19.80 -5.59
N LYS A 611 -9.14 18.87 -5.37
CA LYS A 611 -8.24 18.89 -4.21
C LYS A 611 -6.81 19.20 -4.64
N LYS A 612 -6.21 20.18 -3.97
CA LYS A 612 -4.85 20.64 -4.21
C LYS A 612 -4.01 20.41 -2.96
N TRP A 613 -2.87 19.73 -3.13
CA TRP A 613 -1.88 19.55 -2.08
C TRP A 613 -0.69 20.48 -2.31
N SER A 614 -0.06 20.88 -1.23
CA SER A 614 1.18 21.67 -1.30
C SER A 614 2.30 20.85 -1.91
N GLN A 615 3.31 21.54 -2.43
CA GLN A 615 4.56 20.90 -2.86
C GLN A 615 5.24 20.20 -1.68
N ASN A 616 5.98 19.16 -2.00
CA ASN A 616 6.74 18.40 -1.00
C ASN A 616 8.21 18.34 -1.40
N TYR A 617 9.10 18.71 -0.48
CA TYR A 617 10.53 18.64 -0.74
C TYR A 617 11.30 18.35 0.54
N PHE A 618 12.45 17.73 0.40
CA PHE A 618 13.37 17.55 1.51
C PHE A 618 14.83 17.62 1.07
N LEU A 619 15.67 17.99 2.05
CA LEU A 619 17.11 17.87 1.99
C LEU A 619 17.52 16.92 3.11
N ALA A 620 18.41 15.98 2.80
CA ALA A 620 18.89 15.02 3.80
C ALA A 620 20.41 14.85 3.71
N ILE A 621 21.04 14.70 4.86
CA ILE A 621 22.43 14.28 4.97
C ILE A 621 22.44 12.96 5.72
N SER A 622 23.06 11.94 5.11
CA SER A 622 23.19 10.62 5.71
C SER A 622 24.66 10.26 5.87
N TYR A 623 24.95 9.64 7.02
CA TYR A 623 26.22 8.96 7.30
C TYR A 623 25.96 7.48 7.44
N GLY A 624 26.82 6.63 6.87
CA GLY A 624 26.68 5.18 6.99
C GLY A 624 28.01 4.45 6.91
N ASN A 625 28.25 3.51 7.82
CA ASN A 625 29.42 2.64 7.84
C ASN A 625 29.07 1.14 7.65
N GLY A 626 27.83 0.84 7.20
CA GLY A 626 27.31 -0.49 7.01
C GLY A 626 26.56 -1.08 8.22
N ASN A 627 26.97 -0.80 9.45
CA ASN A 627 26.27 -1.21 10.66
C ASN A 627 25.39 -0.07 11.23
N LEU A 628 25.92 1.14 11.24
CA LEU A 628 25.25 2.34 11.70
C LEU A 628 24.90 3.22 10.49
N VAL A 629 23.65 3.64 10.41
CA VAL A 629 23.18 4.67 9.48
C VAL A 629 22.51 5.77 10.29
N ALA A 630 22.97 7.00 10.12
CA ALA A 630 22.38 8.18 10.71
C ALA A 630 21.96 9.13 9.59
N THR A 631 20.71 9.59 9.60
CA THR A 631 20.19 10.53 8.60
C THR A 631 19.51 11.69 9.29
N PHE A 632 19.92 12.90 8.92
CA PHE A 632 19.24 14.12 9.29
C PHE A 632 18.51 14.67 8.05
N THR A 633 17.19 14.84 8.16
CA THR A 633 16.32 15.29 7.07
C THR A 633 15.64 16.60 7.45
N CYS A 634 15.79 17.60 6.61
CA CYS A 634 15.03 18.85 6.64
C CYS A 634 13.91 18.76 5.62
N ARG A 635 12.67 18.58 6.04
CA ARG A 635 11.50 18.53 5.16
C ARG A 635 10.79 19.87 5.14
N ASN A 636 10.45 20.36 3.96
CA ASN A 636 9.69 21.59 3.74
C ASN A 636 10.28 22.81 4.51
N VAL A 637 11.60 22.91 4.60
CA VAL A 637 12.32 23.84 5.48
C VAL A 637 11.92 25.32 5.30
N PHE A 638 11.51 25.71 4.10
CA PHE A 638 11.05 27.07 3.78
C PHE A 638 9.54 27.26 3.95
N ASN A 639 8.79 26.20 4.35
CA ASN A 639 7.34 26.28 4.48
C ASN A 639 6.95 26.46 5.97
N ASN A 640 6.45 27.64 6.30
CA ASN A 640 5.91 27.97 7.61
C ASN A 640 4.38 27.76 7.71
N SER A 641 3.72 27.41 6.61
CA SER A 641 2.28 27.18 6.58
C SER A 641 1.93 25.81 7.14
N TRP A 642 0.91 25.78 7.98
CA TRP A 642 0.28 24.55 8.45
C TRP A 642 -0.77 24.02 7.47
N ARG A 643 -1.10 24.74 6.40
CA ARG A 643 -2.09 24.32 5.40
C ARG A 643 -1.58 23.07 4.66
N THR A 644 -2.34 22.01 4.73
CA THR A 644 -2.00 20.71 4.13
C THR A 644 -2.65 20.53 2.77
N SER A 645 -3.91 20.96 2.63
CA SER A 645 -4.64 20.85 1.37
C SER A 645 -5.75 21.90 1.30
N GLU A 646 -6.23 22.09 0.08
CA GLU A 646 -7.38 22.89 -0.27
C GLU A 646 -8.32 22.05 -1.12
N SER A 647 -9.58 21.98 -0.75
CA SER A 647 -10.63 21.28 -1.49
C SER A 647 -11.69 22.27 -1.89
N ILE A 648 -12.09 22.26 -3.16
CA ILE A 648 -13.18 23.07 -3.71
C ILE A 648 -14.18 22.08 -4.31
N TYR A 649 -15.42 22.19 -3.88
CA TYR A 649 -16.54 21.35 -4.31
C TYR A 649 -17.66 22.20 -4.87
N HIS A 650 -18.22 21.79 -6.01
CA HIS A 650 -19.33 22.46 -6.67
C HIS A 650 -20.41 21.45 -7.07
N SER A 651 -21.59 21.60 -6.50
CA SER A 651 -22.81 20.92 -6.93
C SER A 651 -24.01 21.86 -6.78
N LEU A 652 -25.16 21.50 -7.31
CA LEU A 652 -26.38 22.32 -7.16
C LEU A 652 -26.79 22.52 -5.69
N PRO A 653 -26.84 21.46 -4.84
CA PRO A 653 -27.28 21.65 -3.45
C PRO A 653 -26.17 22.15 -2.53
N VAL A 654 -24.87 21.95 -2.85
CA VAL A 654 -23.77 22.30 -1.96
C VAL A 654 -22.57 22.81 -2.74
N ASN A 655 -22.03 23.94 -2.30
CA ASN A 655 -20.73 24.42 -2.73
C ASN A 655 -19.87 24.64 -1.49
N TYR A 656 -18.62 24.12 -1.48
CA TYR A 656 -17.71 24.40 -0.39
C TYR A 656 -16.27 24.67 -0.84
N GLU A 657 -15.59 25.45 -0.03
CA GLU A 657 -14.16 25.59 -0.02
C GLU A 657 -13.66 25.18 1.37
N ILE A 658 -12.78 24.17 1.43
CA ILE A 658 -12.21 23.67 2.67
C ILE A 658 -10.71 23.78 2.61
N GLN A 659 -10.11 24.41 3.60
CA GLN A 659 -8.67 24.45 3.84
C GLN A 659 -8.34 23.63 5.07
N ASN A 660 -7.56 22.57 4.89
CA ASN A 660 -7.14 21.72 5.99
C ASN A 660 -5.76 22.11 6.50
N TYR A 661 -5.58 22.05 7.80
CA TYR A 661 -4.34 22.38 8.51
C TYR A 661 -3.83 21.17 9.30
N GLY A 662 -2.52 21.05 9.42
CA GLY A 662 -1.88 19.96 10.13
C GLY A 662 -0.36 19.94 9.93
N ASN A 663 0.29 18.99 10.55
CA ASN A 663 1.74 18.90 10.58
C ASN A 663 2.39 18.45 9.25
N ALA A 664 1.61 17.93 8.31
CA ALA A 664 2.14 17.20 7.15
C ALA A 664 3.01 18.07 6.21
N ASN A 665 2.66 19.35 6.03
CA ASN A 665 3.35 20.25 5.09
C ASN A 665 4.22 21.30 5.76
N HIS A 666 4.10 21.45 7.07
CA HIS A 666 4.96 22.38 7.82
C HIS A 666 6.41 21.89 7.80
N ARG A 667 7.34 22.83 7.97
CA ARG A 667 8.78 22.49 8.12
C ARG A 667 8.97 21.50 9.24
N SER A 668 9.80 20.49 9.01
CA SER A 668 10.14 19.51 10.05
C SER A 668 11.59 19.06 9.92
N PHE A 669 12.20 18.80 11.07
CA PHE A 669 13.53 18.23 11.17
C PHE A 669 13.38 16.81 11.72
N ILE A 670 14.02 15.86 11.07
CA ILE A 670 13.86 14.44 11.36
C ILE A 670 15.26 13.85 11.55
N LEU A 671 15.50 13.23 12.68
CA LEU A 671 16.68 12.40 12.90
C LEU A 671 16.27 10.94 12.83
N SER A 672 16.93 10.18 11.98
CA SER A 672 16.76 8.74 11.85
C SER A 672 18.07 8.05 12.19
N LEU A 673 18.02 7.08 13.10
CA LEU A 673 19.15 6.25 13.49
C LEU A 673 18.80 4.79 13.27
N SER A 674 19.70 4.07 12.64
CA SER A 674 19.56 2.64 12.39
C SER A 674 20.86 1.95 12.74
N TYR A 675 20.79 0.94 13.60
CA TYR A 675 21.92 0.10 13.94
C TYR A 675 21.61 -1.35 13.69
N SER A 676 22.48 -2.04 12.95
CA SER A 676 22.33 -3.46 12.65
C SER A 676 23.62 -4.21 12.95
N PHE A 677 23.52 -5.33 13.63
CA PHE A 677 24.63 -6.24 13.83
C PHE A 677 24.28 -7.63 13.33
N SER A 678 25.21 -8.26 12.63
CA SER A 678 25.06 -9.62 12.14
C SER A 678 25.93 -10.58 12.95
N TYR A 679 25.47 -11.81 13.05
CA TYR A 679 26.12 -12.87 13.80
C TYR A 679 26.03 -14.21 13.03
N GLY A 680 26.93 -15.14 13.36
CA GLY A 680 26.95 -16.45 12.74
C GLY A 680 27.67 -16.49 11.40
N LYS A 681 27.42 -17.54 10.62
CA LYS A 681 28.12 -17.86 9.39
C LYS A 681 27.20 -17.67 8.18
N LYS A 682 27.62 -16.84 7.22
CA LYS A 682 26.92 -16.68 5.94
C LYS A 682 27.13 -17.91 5.06
N SER A 683 26.08 -18.31 4.34
CA SER A 683 26.16 -19.41 3.40
C SER A 683 27.04 -19.04 2.21
N SER A 684 28.00 -19.92 1.88
CA SER A 684 28.78 -19.85 0.64
C SER A 684 27.98 -20.37 -0.57
N ASN A 685 26.81 -21.00 -0.35
CA ASN A 685 26.04 -21.60 -1.42
C ASN A 685 25.45 -20.53 -2.34
N ARG A 686 25.63 -20.73 -3.64
CA ARG A 686 25.02 -19.96 -4.70
C ARG A 686 23.50 -20.00 -4.56
N ASP A 687 22.85 -18.88 -4.85
CA ASP A 687 21.43 -18.67 -4.77
C ASP A 687 20.59 -19.88 -5.21
N LEU A 688 19.72 -20.39 -4.34
CA LEU A 688 18.73 -21.43 -4.67
C LEU A 688 17.87 -21.04 -5.90
N ILE A 689 17.78 -19.76 -6.20
CA ILE A 689 17.07 -19.21 -7.35
C ILE A 689 17.82 -19.45 -8.67
N SER A 690 19.15 -19.57 -8.65
CA SER A 690 19.94 -19.83 -9.86
C SER A 690 19.82 -21.27 -10.35
N LYS A 691 19.43 -22.22 -9.49
CA LYS A 691 19.21 -23.63 -9.85
C LYS A 691 17.86 -23.91 -10.50
N SER A 692 16.94 -22.95 -10.52
CA SER A 692 15.57 -23.15 -11.05
C SER A 692 15.42 -22.87 -12.54
N GLY A 693 16.40 -23.26 -13.36
CA GLY A 693 16.28 -23.25 -14.84
C GLY A 693 16.36 -21.88 -15.51
N MET A 694 16.72 -20.82 -14.78
CA MET A 694 17.19 -19.59 -15.39
C MET A 694 18.72 -19.70 -15.53
N PRO A 695 19.28 -19.59 -16.73
CA PRO A 695 20.72 -19.62 -16.89
C PRO A 695 21.33 -18.46 -16.11
N SER A 696 22.18 -18.76 -15.14
CA SER A 696 23.08 -17.79 -14.50
C SER A 696 24.24 -17.49 -15.44
N THR A 697 23.94 -17.06 -16.66
CA THR A 697 24.99 -16.64 -17.56
C THR A 697 25.35 -15.20 -17.23
N ALA A 698 26.35 -15.08 -16.40
CA ALA A 698 27.24 -13.92 -16.37
C ALA A 698 28.42 -14.15 -17.30
N ILE A 699 28.23 -14.87 -18.37
CA ILE A 699 29.23 -14.91 -19.46
C ILE A 699 28.73 -13.89 -20.48
N VAL A 700 29.29 -12.72 -20.39
CA VAL A 700 29.31 -11.76 -21.50
C VAL A 700 30.71 -11.96 -22.11
N GLU A 701 30.77 -12.61 -23.28
CA GLU A 701 31.87 -12.41 -24.21
C GLU A 701 31.84 -10.99 -24.76
#